data_e0374a3a51832297c7de6c0a46c880a1
#
_entry.id   e0374a3a51832297c7de6c0a46c880a1
#
_cell.length_a   1.000
_cell.length_b   1.000
_cell.length_c   1.000
_cell.angle_alpha   90.00
_cell.angle_beta   90.00
_cell.angle_gamma   90.00
#
_symmetry.space_group_name_H-M   'P 1'
#
loop_
_entity.id
_entity.type
_entity.pdbx_description
1 polymer ?
#
loop_
_entity_poly.entity_id
_entity_poly.type
_entity_poly.pdbx_seq_one_letter_code
_entity_poly.pdbx_strand_id
1 'polypeptide(L)'
;MSEGEMDLQAILKKAEQQTVFPDVPLDEFVPPTYEEWKDACIALLKGAPFDKKMYTKTYEGITFSPMYFRATTEDILPKDSFPGMDDFLRGASPNGYIKAPWGIAQSCDLTMPQENNKLLIHEQEKGSTVYNIRLDKATLACQDANEADKPGEEGCSVSTLDDMHTLLSDLKLDKYPLHIYTGASALPMLSLVMAAVQSSGIKPATLKGVIGGNPVIELVEKGKNVENLSALYDEAYAAAKWCQQNAPGVKTCLIRSDVFSRGGANDVQEIAYCLSVATDYMRAMMERGMTADEAAQQIMFVFSMGANFFMQIAKLRAVRPIWAQIVEAFGGSQDAQRIHVHGKPALFFKTKYDPYVNMLRNTSEMFSGVVGGVESFENATFDELIRKVDESSRRIARNVQIMLQEEFGLLQPIDPAGGSWAVESLTKEIKEKIWAEFQVVEGKGGIVPALEEKYPQQQIADILAQRFKKLELRRDRIVGSNMYPNMTEKRLDARPEDFAANKKVRSQAIADYEADMDKDFQQQASQKIGKEGCMVCQAIDAFKAGATLAMVRQALNNNTASEVVESIAPHRWSERYEALRMITEDYKAAHNDNVKIFLANMGPIPQHKARADFTTGFLQVGAFQVMGNNGFQTVEEAAQAASESGADAVVICSTDATYPEIVPALAPKLHEVLPNAIVFLAGAAPADLAETYKEAGIDEYINVRANCYAILQLLQKRKGMIE
;
A
#
# COMPACT_ATOMS: atom_id res chain seq x y z
N MET A 1 30.98 -24.97 37.05
CA MET A 1 32.02 -25.74 36.32
C MET A 1 31.91 -25.30 34.88
N SER A 2 32.93 -24.59 34.47
CA SER A 2 33.08 -24.03 33.12
C SER A 2 33.50 -25.16 32.17
N GLU A 3 32.67 -25.51 31.25
CA GLU A 3 33.08 -26.32 30.10
C GLU A 3 32.95 -25.50 28.84
N GLY A 4 34.10 -25.26 28.22
CA GLY A 4 34.23 -25.08 26.79
C GLY A 4 34.23 -23.67 26.25
N GLU A 5 35.14 -22.80 26.69
CA GLU A 5 35.73 -21.84 25.76
C GLU A 5 36.53 -22.66 24.75
N MET A 6 35.91 -22.94 23.60
CA MET A 6 36.59 -23.52 22.46
C MET A 6 37.69 -22.53 22.06
N ASP A 7 38.94 -22.91 22.24
CA ASP A 7 40.10 -22.11 21.83
C ASP A 7 40.10 -21.96 20.29
N LEU A 8 39.44 -20.89 19.84
CA LEU A 8 39.32 -20.55 18.41
C LEU A 8 40.69 -20.42 17.74
N GLN A 9 41.72 -19.98 18.48
CA GLN A 9 43.08 -19.87 17.97
C GLN A 9 43.73 -21.24 17.78
N ALA A 10 43.43 -22.20 18.66
CA ALA A 10 43.94 -23.57 18.51
C ALA A 10 43.25 -24.29 17.33
N ILE A 11 41.96 -24.00 17.10
CA ILE A 11 41.20 -24.54 15.96
C ILE A 11 41.69 -23.93 14.64
N LEU A 12 41.89 -22.61 14.59
CA LEU A 12 42.46 -21.91 13.42
C LEU A 12 43.88 -22.40 13.12
N LYS A 13 44.74 -22.55 14.13
CA LYS A 13 46.09 -23.06 13.98
C LYS A 13 46.11 -24.53 13.53
N LYS A 14 45.13 -25.33 13.92
CA LYS A 14 44.97 -26.72 13.47
C LYS A 14 44.41 -26.80 12.04
N ALA A 15 43.54 -25.85 11.65
CA ALA A 15 43.05 -25.70 10.29
C ALA A 15 44.17 -25.26 9.34
N GLU A 16 45.02 -24.32 9.75
CA GLU A 16 46.20 -23.88 8.98
C GLU A 16 47.25 -25.02 8.78
N GLN A 17 47.28 -25.97 9.68
CA GLN A 17 48.21 -27.12 9.59
C GLN A 17 47.65 -28.34 8.84
N GLN A 18 46.38 -28.44 8.57
CA GLN A 18 45.72 -29.65 8.04
C GLN A 18 45.20 -29.56 6.59
N THR A 19 45.26 -28.41 5.92
CA THR A 19 44.77 -28.32 4.55
C THR A 19 45.71 -27.49 3.69
N VAL A 20 46.70 -28.17 3.11
CA VAL A 20 47.19 -27.70 1.81
C VAL A 20 46.13 -28.12 0.78
N PHE A 21 45.10 -27.31 0.65
CA PHE A 21 44.34 -27.34 -0.58
C PHE A 21 45.29 -26.94 -1.69
N PRO A 22 45.35 -27.69 -2.81
CA PRO A 22 46.07 -27.18 -3.96
C PRO A 22 45.51 -25.79 -4.25
N ASP A 23 46.39 -24.82 -4.42
CA ASP A 23 46.01 -23.52 -4.96
C ASP A 23 45.26 -23.79 -6.26
N VAL A 24 43.95 -23.59 -6.24
CA VAL A 24 43.15 -23.66 -7.47
C VAL A 24 43.34 -22.30 -8.11
N PRO A 25 44.15 -22.20 -9.18
CA PRO A 25 44.39 -20.95 -9.85
C PRO A 25 43.06 -20.51 -10.47
N LEU A 26 42.40 -19.49 -9.87
CA LEU A 26 41.18 -18.87 -10.41
C LEU A 26 41.48 -18.01 -11.64
N ASP A 27 42.72 -17.79 -11.96
CA ASP A 27 43.26 -17.09 -13.14
C ASP A 27 43.11 -17.90 -14.44
N GLU A 28 42.79 -19.20 -14.38
CA GLU A 28 42.38 -19.99 -15.55
C GLU A 28 41.06 -19.51 -16.14
N PHE A 29 40.24 -18.85 -15.34
CA PHE A 29 38.92 -18.27 -15.77
C PHE A 29 39.12 -16.80 -16.04
N VAL A 30 39.37 -16.44 -17.32
CA VAL A 30 39.38 -15.06 -17.74
C VAL A 30 37.94 -14.51 -17.56
N PRO A 31 37.73 -13.50 -16.65
CA PRO A 31 36.40 -12.93 -16.46
C PRO A 31 35.89 -12.33 -17.77
N PRO A 32 34.67 -12.67 -18.23
CA PRO A 32 34.11 -12.05 -19.43
C PRO A 32 33.92 -10.56 -19.23
N THR A 33 34.08 -9.81 -20.30
CA THR A 33 33.78 -8.39 -20.30
C THR A 33 32.27 -8.15 -20.39
N TYR A 34 31.83 -6.93 -20.04
CA TYR A 34 30.43 -6.54 -20.24
C TYR A 34 29.99 -6.63 -21.72
N GLU A 35 30.87 -6.27 -22.64
CA GLU A 35 30.57 -6.34 -24.07
C GLU A 35 30.39 -7.77 -24.57
N GLU A 36 31.23 -8.71 -24.14
CA GLU A 36 31.06 -10.14 -24.48
C GLU A 36 29.73 -10.69 -23.93
N TRP A 37 29.34 -10.32 -22.71
CA TRP A 37 28.04 -10.67 -22.16
C TRP A 37 26.90 -10.06 -22.95
N LYS A 38 27.00 -8.79 -23.32
CA LYS A 38 25.98 -8.07 -24.11
C LYS A 38 25.82 -8.68 -25.51
N ASP A 39 26.92 -9.05 -26.16
CA ASP A 39 26.89 -9.71 -27.46
C ASP A 39 26.20 -11.09 -27.38
N ALA A 40 26.45 -11.88 -26.32
CA ALA A 40 25.75 -13.10 -26.07
C ALA A 40 24.24 -12.88 -25.86
N CYS A 41 23.84 -11.82 -25.15
CA CYS A 41 22.42 -11.45 -25.02
C CYS A 41 21.80 -11.06 -26.35
N ILE A 42 22.50 -10.25 -27.18
CA ILE A 42 22.02 -9.83 -28.50
C ILE A 42 21.80 -11.07 -29.41
N ALA A 43 22.70 -12.03 -29.38
CA ALA A 43 22.55 -13.28 -30.10
C ALA A 43 21.29 -14.06 -29.71
N LEU A 44 20.98 -14.13 -28.40
CA LEU A 44 19.78 -14.78 -27.86
C LEU A 44 18.49 -14.01 -28.19
N LEU A 45 18.56 -12.70 -28.39
CA LEU A 45 17.39 -11.86 -28.70
C LEU A 45 16.92 -11.99 -30.16
N LYS A 46 17.65 -12.72 -31.01
CA LYS A 46 17.25 -13.03 -32.41
C LYS A 46 16.80 -11.80 -33.20
N GLY A 47 17.55 -10.70 -33.12
CA GLY A 47 17.29 -9.45 -33.83
C GLY A 47 16.36 -8.46 -33.09
N ALA A 48 15.83 -8.79 -31.92
CA ALA A 48 15.11 -7.82 -31.11
C ALA A 48 16.10 -6.78 -30.50
N PRO A 49 15.73 -5.48 -30.46
CA PRO A 49 16.62 -4.45 -29.95
C PRO A 49 16.95 -4.66 -28.47
N PHE A 50 18.24 -4.74 -28.12
CA PHE A 50 18.73 -4.97 -26.75
C PHE A 50 18.12 -3.98 -25.76
N ASP A 51 18.22 -2.67 -26.03
CA ASP A 51 17.74 -1.63 -25.10
C ASP A 51 16.25 -1.73 -24.78
N LYS A 52 15.43 -2.12 -25.78
CA LYS A 52 13.98 -2.26 -25.60
C LYS A 52 13.59 -3.51 -24.82
N LYS A 53 14.46 -4.53 -24.77
CA LYS A 53 14.15 -5.83 -24.17
C LYS A 53 14.78 -6.00 -22.80
N MET A 54 15.95 -5.43 -22.59
CA MET A 54 16.76 -5.66 -21.40
C MET A 54 16.58 -4.56 -20.33
N TYR A 55 16.31 -3.32 -20.74
CA TYR A 55 16.07 -2.23 -19.78
C TYR A 55 14.58 -2.09 -19.45
N THR A 56 14.29 -1.83 -18.16
CA THR A 56 12.92 -1.64 -17.67
C THR A 56 12.76 -0.23 -17.09
N LYS A 57 11.83 0.54 -17.66
CA LYS A 57 11.50 1.90 -17.16
C LYS A 57 10.42 1.79 -16.09
N THR A 58 10.67 2.39 -14.94
CA THR A 58 9.72 2.47 -13.82
C THR A 58 8.86 3.72 -13.88
N TYR A 59 7.86 3.82 -13.00
CA TYR A 59 7.02 5.01 -12.86
C TYR A 59 7.74 6.17 -12.16
N GLU A 60 8.81 5.87 -11.43
CA GLU A 60 9.71 6.84 -10.80
C GLU A 60 10.65 7.52 -11.82
N GLY A 61 10.58 7.12 -13.09
CA GLY A 61 11.50 7.57 -14.12
C GLY A 61 12.92 7.02 -13.96
N ILE A 62 13.07 5.92 -13.20
CA ILE A 62 14.30 5.14 -13.08
C ILE A 62 14.31 4.06 -14.17
N THR A 63 15.48 3.79 -14.74
CA THR A 63 15.65 2.73 -15.73
C THR A 63 16.50 1.61 -15.14
N PHE A 64 15.86 0.49 -14.81
CA PHE A 64 16.60 -0.69 -14.38
C PHE A 64 17.50 -1.22 -15.48
N SER A 65 18.78 -1.34 -15.15
CA SER A 65 19.73 -2.07 -15.97
C SER A 65 19.47 -3.58 -15.84
N PRO A 66 19.67 -4.36 -16.90
CA PRO A 66 19.58 -5.82 -16.80
C PRO A 66 20.61 -6.44 -15.87
N MET A 67 21.73 -5.76 -15.66
CA MET A 67 22.80 -6.19 -14.75
C MET A 67 23.52 -4.96 -14.17
N TYR A 68 23.86 -5.07 -12.89
CA TYR A 68 24.74 -4.15 -12.18
C TYR A 68 26.01 -4.87 -11.80
N PHE A 69 27.14 -4.21 -11.86
CA PHE A 69 28.44 -4.83 -11.58
C PHE A 69 29.40 -3.82 -10.95
N ARG A 70 30.52 -4.31 -10.43
CA ARG A 70 31.46 -3.54 -9.60
C ARG A 70 31.86 -2.19 -10.23
N ALA A 71 32.25 -2.20 -11.51
CA ALA A 71 32.73 -0.98 -12.18
C ALA A 71 31.67 0.13 -12.31
N THR A 72 30.36 -0.23 -12.25
CA THR A 72 29.25 0.76 -12.30
C THR A 72 28.83 1.28 -10.94
N THR A 73 29.38 0.73 -9.84
CA THR A 73 28.88 0.98 -8.48
C THR A 73 29.98 1.24 -7.46
N GLU A 74 31.26 1.11 -7.82
CA GLU A 74 32.38 1.20 -6.88
C GLU A 74 32.44 2.56 -6.15
N ASP A 75 32.07 3.63 -6.85
CA ASP A 75 32.08 5.00 -6.30
C ASP A 75 30.87 5.30 -5.39
N ILE A 76 29.84 4.45 -5.41
CA ILE A 76 28.59 4.66 -4.66
C ILE A 76 28.39 3.68 -3.51
N LEU A 77 29.28 2.69 -3.36
CA LEU A 77 29.22 1.77 -2.23
C LEU A 77 29.51 2.52 -0.91
N PRO A 78 28.67 2.33 0.12
CA PRO A 78 28.84 2.99 1.41
C PRO A 78 30.00 2.36 2.20
N LYS A 79 31.24 2.74 1.86
CA LYS A 79 32.46 2.15 2.43
C LYS A 79 32.61 2.40 3.92
N ASP A 80 32.18 3.58 4.39
CA ASP A 80 32.38 4.07 5.75
C ASP A 80 31.07 4.29 6.53
N SER A 81 29.93 3.84 5.98
CA SER A 81 28.63 3.95 6.63
C SER A 81 28.33 2.71 7.49
N PHE A 82 27.95 2.93 8.75
CA PHE A 82 27.55 1.90 9.71
C PHE A 82 26.13 2.13 10.20
N PRO A 83 25.37 1.06 10.54
CA PRO A 83 24.02 1.19 11.07
C PRO A 83 23.95 2.12 12.28
N GLY A 84 23.00 3.03 12.31
CA GLY A 84 22.78 3.97 13.42
C GLY A 84 23.78 5.11 13.53
N MET A 85 24.68 5.24 12.55
CA MET A 85 25.70 6.30 12.48
C MET A 85 25.45 7.23 11.30
N ASP A 86 25.96 8.45 11.40
CA ASP A 86 26.00 9.51 10.39
C ASP A 86 24.69 9.70 9.61
N ASP A 87 24.63 9.22 8.37
CA ASP A 87 23.51 9.40 7.45
C ASP A 87 22.37 8.39 7.64
N PHE A 88 22.53 7.44 8.56
CA PHE A 88 21.55 6.36 8.83
C PHE A 88 21.19 5.49 7.62
N LEU A 89 21.92 5.56 6.52
CA LEU A 89 21.64 4.82 5.28
C LEU A 89 21.40 3.33 5.54
N ARG A 90 22.23 2.73 6.41
CA ARG A 90 22.21 1.31 6.72
C ARG A 90 21.29 0.92 7.89
N GLY A 91 20.51 1.84 8.41
CA GLY A 91 19.55 1.61 9.49
C GLY A 91 19.59 2.67 10.58
N ALA A 92 18.46 2.91 11.23
CA ALA A 92 18.33 3.91 12.31
C ALA A 92 18.96 3.46 13.64
N SER A 93 19.21 2.15 13.83
CA SER A 93 19.77 1.57 15.05
C SER A 93 21.08 0.83 14.80
N PRO A 94 22.13 1.02 15.62
CA PRO A 94 23.37 0.28 15.48
C PRO A 94 23.24 -1.22 15.76
N ASN A 95 22.19 -1.64 16.46
CA ASN A 95 21.93 -3.05 16.76
C ASN A 95 20.93 -3.71 15.77
N GLY A 96 20.35 -2.95 14.84
CA GLY A 96 19.30 -3.45 13.96
C GLY A 96 18.18 -4.14 14.75
N TYR A 97 17.78 -5.33 14.31
CA TYR A 97 16.74 -6.13 14.96
C TYR A 97 17.25 -7.12 16.02
N ILE A 98 18.56 -7.20 16.24
CA ILE A 98 19.17 -8.25 17.11
C ILE A 98 18.67 -8.14 18.55
N LYS A 99 18.58 -6.92 19.10
CA LYS A 99 18.09 -6.70 20.47
C LYS A 99 16.60 -6.36 20.55
N ALA A 100 16.08 -5.75 19.51
CA ALA A 100 14.71 -5.32 19.41
C ALA A 100 14.17 -5.66 18.01
N PRO A 101 13.57 -6.84 17.82
CA PRO A 101 12.85 -7.17 16.59
C PRO A 101 11.87 -6.05 16.22
N TRP A 102 11.54 -5.92 14.93
CA TRP A 102 10.47 -4.97 14.55
C TRP A 102 9.17 -5.31 15.30
N GLY A 103 8.42 -4.28 15.66
CA GLY A 103 7.13 -4.44 16.34
C GLY A 103 6.08 -5.07 15.41
N ILE A 104 5.46 -6.15 15.88
CA ILE A 104 4.32 -6.79 15.20
C ILE A 104 3.06 -6.04 15.61
N ALA A 105 2.50 -5.22 14.70
CA ALA A 105 1.40 -4.29 14.96
C ALA A 105 0.15 -4.71 14.18
N GLN A 106 -0.50 -5.80 14.60
CA GLN A 106 -1.74 -6.22 13.95
C GLN A 106 -2.87 -5.24 14.24
N SER A 107 -3.57 -4.78 13.20
CA SER A 107 -4.68 -3.83 13.34
C SER A 107 -5.87 -4.44 14.08
N CYS A 108 -6.39 -3.71 15.07
CA CYS A 108 -7.59 -4.07 15.83
C CYS A 108 -8.68 -3.02 15.56
N ASP A 109 -9.75 -3.44 14.88
CA ASP A 109 -10.74 -2.58 14.23
C ASP A 109 -12.20 -2.98 14.51
N LEU A 110 -12.44 -3.73 15.59
CA LEU A 110 -13.81 -4.09 15.97
C LEU A 110 -14.54 -2.88 16.54
N THR A 111 -15.81 -2.74 16.17
CA THR A 111 -16.65 -1.58 16.46
C THR A 111 -16.79 -1.26 17.94
N MET A 112 -17.08 -2.30 18.76
CA MET A 112 -17.35 -2.11 20.18
C MET A 112 -16.06 -2.12 20.99
N PRO A 113 -15.86 -1.16 21.93
CA PRO A 113 -14.67 -1.12 22.78
C PRO A 113 -14.38 -2.44 23.51
N GLN A 114 -15.42 -3.12 24.03
CA GLN A 114 -15.28 -4.40 24.74
C GLN A 114 -14.77 -5.53 23.84
N GLU A 115 -15.25 -5.56 22.59
CA GLU A 115 -14.84 -6.58 21.62
C GLU A 115 -13.42 -6.30 21.13
N ASN A 116 -13.12 -5.03 20.90
CA ASN A 116 -11.79 -4.60 20.46
C ASN A 116 -10.72 -4.80 21.55
N ASN A 117 -11.06 -4.59 22.82
CA ASN A 117 -10.20 -4.93 23.95
C ASN A 117 -9.85 -6.42 23.98
N LYS A 118 -10.86 -7.31 23.88
CA LYS A 118 -10.64 -8.76 23.81
C LYS A 118 -9.75 -9.14 22.62
N LEU A 119 -9.94 -8.48 21.49
CA LEU A 119 -9.10 -8.69 20.31
C LEU A 119 -7.66 -8.25 20.56
N LEU A 120 -7.43 -7.09 21.18
CA LEU A 120 -6.08 -6.59 21.51
C LEU A 120 -5.34 -7.55 22.45
N ILE A 121 -6.02 -8.07 23.48
CA ILE A 121 -5.45 -9.07 24.40
C ILE A 121 -5.12 -10.35 23.65
N HIS A 122 -6.06 -10.86 22.83
CA HIS A 122 -5.85 -12.06 22.03
C HIS A 122 -4.67 -11.92 21.07
N GLU A 123 -4.60 -10.82 20.32
CA GLU A 123 -3.49 -10.57 19.39
C GLU A 123 -2.13 -10.51 20.12
N GLN A 124 -2.08 -9.87 21.31
CA GLN A 124 -0.87 -9.83 22.12
C GLN A 124 -0.48 -11.23 22.62
N GLU A 125 -1.42 -12.04 23.09
CA GLU A 125 -1.17 -13.42 23.51
C GLU A 125 -0.67 -14.31 22.38
N LYS A 126 -1.04 -13.98 21.14
CA LYS A 126 -0.65 -14.71 19.92
C LYS A 126 0.59 -14.14 19.22
N GLY A 127 1.27 -13.17 19.84
CA GLY A 127 2.58 -12.71 19.40
C GLY A 127 2.63 -11.30 18.82
N SER A 128 1.52 -10.56 18.78
CA SER A 128 1.60 -9.12 18.50
C SER A 128 2.34 -8.41 19.63
N THR A 129 3.25 -7.49 19.26
CA THR A 129 4.09 -6.76 20.23
C THR A 129 3.79 -5.27 20.27
N VAL A 130 2.76 -4.83 19.55
CA VAL A 130 2.25 -3.46 19.52
C VAL A 130 0.72 -3.52 19.60
N TYR A 131 0.11 -2.75 20.46
CA TYR A 131 -1.34 -2.52 20.45
C TYR A 131 -1.67 -1.48 19.37
N ASN A 132 -2.20 -1.93 18.25
CA ASN A 132 -2.53 -1.07 17.11
C ASN A 132 -4.06 -0.92 17.02
N ILE A 133 -4.57 0.21 17.49
CA ILE A 133 -6.01 0.50 17.55
C ILE A 133 -6.39 1.35 16.35
N ARG A 134 -7.29 0.82 15.53
CA ARG A 134 -7.93 1.57 14.46
C ARG A 134 -9.25 2.14 14.95
N LEU A 135 -9.39 3.46 14.92
CA LEU A 135 -10.60 4.17 15.29
C LEU A 135 -11.53 4.31 14.09
N ASP A 136 -12.83 4.39 14.34
CA ASP A 136 -13.83 4.62 13.31
C ASP A 136 -13.82 6.07 12.79
N LYS A 137 -14.46 6.29 11.64
CA LYS A 137 -14.51 7.61 10.99
C LYS A 137 -15.14 8.70 11.88
N ALA A 138 -16.13 8.33 12.68
CA ALA A 138 -16.79 9.26 13.60
C ALA A 138 -15.84 9.70 14.72
N THR A 139 -15.17 8.76 15.36
CA THR A 139 -14.16 9.04 16.38
C THR A 139 -13.01 9.88 15.84
N LEU A 140 -12.51 9.58 14.62
CA LEU A 140 -11.47 10.38 13.96
C LEU A 140 -11.91 11.82 13.64
N ALA A 141 -13.21 12.04 13.46
CA ALA A 141 -13.81 13.36 13.31
C ALA A 141 -14.16 14.01 14.65
N CYS A 142 -13.85 13.37 15.78
CA CYS A 142 -14.30 13.76 17.12
C CYS A 142 -15.82 13.96 17.20
N GLN A 143 -16.58 13.11 16.53
CA GLN A 143 -18.05 13.06 16.55
C GLN A 143 -18.49 11.91 17.44
N ASP A 144 -19.45 12.17 18.31
CA ASP A 144 -20.01 11.13 19.18
C ASP A 144 -20.89 10.15 18.38
N ALA A 145 -20.90 8.90 18.79
CA ALA A 145 -21.54 7.82 18.04
C ALA A 145 -23.06 7.97 17.89
N ASN A 146 -23.74 8.68 18.79
CA ASN A 146 -25.18 9.01 18.68
C ASN A 146 -25.47 10.01 17.56
N GLU A 147 -24.53 10.90 17.23
CA GLU A 147 -24.64 11.88 16.16
C GLU A 147 -24.14 11.33 14.82
N ALA A 148 -23.30 10.33 14.82
CA ALA A 148 -22.73 9.71 13.63
C ALA A 148 -23.77 8.90 12.85
N ASP A 149 -23.69 8.91 11.52
CA ASP A 149 -24.54 8.08 10.67
C ASP A 149 -24.17 6.59 10.75
N LYS A 150 -22.87 6.29 10.80
CA LYS A 150 -22.33 4.94 10.74
C LYS A 150 -21.25 4.70 11.81
N PRO A 151 -21.62 4.63 13.09
CA PRO A 151 -20.65 4.29 14.14
C PRO A 151 -20.03 2.92 13.88
N GLY A 152 -18.71 2.83 14.00
CA GLY A 152 -17.94 1.63 13.73
C GLY A 152 -17.48 1.48 12.26
N GLU A 153 -17.75 2.45 11.40
CA GLU A 153 -17.23 2.41 10.03
C GLU A 153 -15.69 2.49 10.06
N GLU A 154 -15.06 1.40 9.62
CA GLU A 154 -13.61 1.21 9.51
C GLU A 154 -12.84 1.08 10.85
N GLY A 155 -13.49 0.99 12.01
CA GLY A 155 -12.76 0.86 13.26
C GLY A 155 -13.60 0.89 14.53
N CYS A 156 -12.92 1.08 15.67
CA CYS A 156 -13.51 1.14 16.98
C CYS A 156 -14.17 2.48 17.26
N SER A 157 -15.42 2.44 17.73
CA SER A 157 -16.19 3.61 18.11
C SER A 157 -15.92 3.98 19.56
N VAL A 158 -15.34 5.18 19.80
CA VAL A 158 -14.97 5.70 21.12
C VAL A 158 -15.47 7.11 21.28
N SER A 159 -16.29 7.39 22.28
CA SER A 159 -16.84 8.72 22.55
C SER A 159 -16.63 9.17 24.00
N THR A 160 -16.44 8.26 24.95
CA THR A 160 -16.46 8.55 26.38
C THR A 160 -15.23 8.00 27.11
N LEU A 161 -15.02 8.45 28.34
CA LEU A 161 -13.97 7.93 29.21
C LEU A 161 -14.20 6.45 29.54
N ASP A 162 -15.43 6.02 29.70
CA ASP A 162 -15.79 4.62 29.97
C ASP A 162 -15.49 3.70 28.77
N ASP A 163 -15.71 4.21 27.55
CA ASP A 163 -15.28 3.50 26.34
C ASP A 163 -13.76 3.27 26.34
N MET A 164 -13.00 4.32 26.67
CA MET A 164 -11.54 4.23 26.69
C MET A 164 -11.03 3.36 27.85
N HIS A 165 -11.65 3.43 29.03
CA HIS A 165 -11.35 2.51 30.12
C HIS A 165 -11.58 1.06 29.71
N THR A 166 -12.71 0.78 29.10
CA THR A 166 -13.07 -0.55 28.61
C THR A 166 -12.07 -1.03 27.56
N LEU A 167 -11.73 -0.17 26.61
CA LEU A 167 -10.81 -0.50 25.51
C LEU A 167 -9.40 -0.81 26.01
N LEU A 168 -8.92 -0.10 27.02
CA LEU A 168 -7.56 -0.26 27.56
C LEU A 168 -7.45 -1.18 28.76
N SER A 169 -8.57 -1.75 29.25
CA SER A 169 -8.59 -2.63 30.41
C SER A 169 -7.66 -3.83 30.23
N ASP A 170 -6.87 -4.13 31.26
CA ASP A 170 -5.96 -5.26 31.34
C ASP A 170 -4.83 -5.30 30.27
N LEU A 171 -4.68 -4.24 29.48
CA LEU A 171 -3.56 -4.11 28.55
C LEU A 171 -2.27 -3.79 29.31
N LYS A 172 -1.15 -4.40 28.89
CA LYS A 172 0.18 -4.19 29.47
C LYS A 172 0.85 -2.97 28.82
N LEU A 173 0.30 -1.77 29.06
CA LEU A 173 0.71 -0.52 28.41
C LEU A 173 2.13 -0.07 28.82
N ASP A 174 2.65 -0.52 29.93
CA ASP A 174 4.03 -0.30 30.37
C ASP A 174 5.04 -1.13 29.56
N LYS A 175 4.59 -2.22 28.96
CA LYS A 175 5.43 -3.18 28.23
C LYS A 175 5.33 -3.01 26.71
N TYR A 176 4.12 -2.88 26.18
CA TYR A 176 3.87 -2.85 24.73
C TYR A 176 3.48 -1.46 24.26
N PRO A 177 4.09 -0.96 23.15
CA PRO A 177 3.70 0.31 22.56
C PRO A 177 2.24 0.36 22.14
N LEU A 178 1.65 1.55 22.21
CA LEU A 178 0.29 1.84 21.79
C LEU A 178 0.33 2.70 20.52
N HIS A 179 -0.30 2.25 19.46
CA HIS A 179 -0.44 2.99 18.20
C HIS A 179 -1.91 3.35 17.99
N ILE A 180 -2.19 4.65 17.93
CA ILE A 180 -3.52 5.21 17.62
C ILE A 180 -3.34 6.38 16.65
N TYR A 181 -3.91 6.26 15.45
CA TYR A 181 -4.10 7.38 14.56
C TYR A 181 -5.31 8.20 14.98
N THR A 182 -5.20 9.53 15.05
CA THR A 182 -6.20 10.42 15.68
C THR A 182 -6.81 11.44 14.71
N GLY A 183 -6.53 11.34 13.42
CA GLY A 183 -6.99 12.32 12.43
C GLY A 183 -6.18 13.61 12.42
N ALA A 184 -6.85 14.76 12.32
CA ALA A 184 -6.21 16.07 12.19
C ALA A 184 -5.49 16.53 13.46
N SER A 185 -6.00 16.19 14.63
CA SER A 185 -5.49 16.61 15.94
C SER A 185 -5.26 15.44 16.88
N ALA A 186 -4.10 15.43 17.52
CA ALA A 186 -3.79 14.46 18.56
C ALA A 186 -4.49 14.81 19.90
N LEU A 187 -4.73 16.09 20.20
CA LEU A 187 -5.06 16.58 21.53
C LEU A 187 -6.30 15.95 22.15
N PRO A 188 -7.48 15.88 21.48
CA PRO A 188 -8.67 15.29 22.09
C PRO A 188 -8.47 13.83 22.47
N MET A 189 -8.00 13.01 21.53
CA MET A 189 -7.82 11.57 21.75
C MET A 189 -6.68 11.27 22.72
N LEU A 190 -5.57 12.00 22.64
CA LEU A 190 -4.47 11.91 23.59
C LEU A 190 -4.97 12.16 25.01
N SER A 191 -5.75 13.25 25.20
CA SER A 191 -6.30 13.62 26.51
C SER A 191 -7.26 12.55 27.05
N LEU A 192 -8.08 11.95 26.19
CA LEU A 192 -8.98 10.86 26.57
C LEU A 192 -8.20 9.61 27.01
N VAL A 193 -7.19 9.20 26.26
CA VAL A 193 -6.30 8.08 26.62
C VAL A 193 -5.60 8.37 27.95
N MET A 194 -5.07 9.60 28.12
CA MET A 194 -4.35 9.97 29.36
C MET A 194 -5.29 10.09 30.58
N ALA A 195 -6.54 10.51 30.39
CA ALA A 195 -7.55 10.46 31.42
C ALA A 195 -7.81 9.01 31.91
N ALA A 196 -7.99 8.08 30.97
CA ALA A 196 -8.19 6.67 31.29
C ALA A 196 -6.95 6.05 31.98
N VAL A 197 -5.76 6.31 31.45
CA VAL A 197 -4.49 5.80 32.00
C VAL A 197 -4.25 6.30 33.43
N GLN A 198 -4.46 7.61 33.69
CA GLN A 198 -4.30 8.18 35.02
C GLN A 198 -5.35 7.65 36.01
N SER A 199 -6.60 7.52 35.59
CA SER A 199 -7.68 6.97 36.43
C SER A 199 -7.45 5.51 36.80
N SER A 200 -6.79 4.74 35.91
CA SER A 200 -6.37 3.36 36.17
C SER A 200 -5.09 3.25 37.04
N GLY A 201 -4.51 4.37 37.46
CA GLY A 201 -3.28 4.38 38.27
C GLY A 201 -2.00 4.07 37.49
N ILE A 202 -2.06 4.01 36.15
CA ILE A 202 -0.89 3.82 35.29
C ILE A 202 -0.20 5.18 35.13
N LYS A 203 1.14 5.17 35.20
CA LYS A 203 1.93 6.42 35.01
C LYS A 203 2.07 6.72 33.52
N PRO A 204 1.62 7.88 33.02
CA PRO A 204 1.77 8.24 31.60
C PRO A 204 3.21 8.13 31.08
N ALA A 205 4.20 8.37 31.93
CA ALA A 205 5.63 8.29 31.58
C ALA A 205 6.10 6.86 31.19
N THR A 206 5.32 5.81 31.48
CA THR A 206 5.65 4.44 31.09
C THR A 206 5.14 4.09 29.70
N LEU A 207 4.23 4.89 29.13
CA LEU A 207 3.66 4.63 27.83
C LEU A 207 4.70 4.87 26.72
N LYS A 208 4.57 4.09 25.66
CA LYS A 208 5.39 4.20 24.43
C LYS A 208 4.49 4.09 23.20
N GLY A 209 4.98 4.58 22.07
CA GLY A 209 4.30 4.44 20.79
C GLY A 209 3.86 5.78 20.20
N VAL A 210 2.70 5.80 19.57
CA VAL A 210 2.14 6.99 18.94
C VAL A 210 0.65 7.12 19.25
N ILE A 211 0.24 8.30 19.69
CA ILE A 211 -1.16 8.72 19.78
C ILE A 211 -1.19 10.05 19.03
N GLY A 212 -1.37 9.99 17.72
CA GLY A 212 -1.07 11.13 16.89
C GLY A 212 -1.77 11.19 15.56
N GLY A 213 -1.81 12.40 15.02
CA GLY A 213 -2.32 12.69 13.70
C GLY A 213 -1.54 13.84 13.05
N ASN A 214 -2.01 14.27 11.90
CA ASN A 214 -1.42 15.41 11.20
C ASN A 214 -2.51 16.12 10.36
N PRO A 215 -2.71 17.45 10.53
CA PRO A 215 -3.78 18.17 9.86
C PRO A 215 -3.59 18.27 8.34
N VAL A 216 -2.35 18.28 7.83
CA VAL A 216 -2.10 18.30 6.38
C VAL A 216 -2.46 16.96 5.75
N ILE A 217 -2.19 15.84 6.42
CA ILE A 217 -2.60 14.52 5.95
C ILE A 217 -4.13 14.41 5.84
N GLU A 218 -4.87 14.91 6.83
CA GLU A 218 -6.33 14.99 6.78
C GLU A 218 -6.83 15.94 5.68
N LEU A 219 -6.14 17.06 5.48
CA LEU A 219 -6.45 18.01 4.41
C LEU A 219 -6.29 17.35 3.02
N VAL A 220 -5.24 16.57 2.79
CA VAL A 220 -5.03 15.80 1.57
C VAL A 220 -6.13 14.76 1.35
N GLU A 221 -6.54 14.06 2.41
CA GLU A 221 -7.53 12.97 2.32
C GLU A 221 -8.96 13.50 2.15
N LYS A 222 -9.33 14.55 2.92
CA LYS A 222 -10.71 15.04 3.01
C LYS A 222 -10.97 16.34 2.24
N GLY A 223 -9.93 17.05 1.84
CA GLY A 223 -10.01 18.35 1.16
C GLY A 223 -10.22 19.54 2.10
N LYS A 224 -10.55 19.30 3.35
CA LYS A 224 -10.72 20.32 4.41
C LYS A 224 -10.60 19.70 5.80
N ASN A 225 -10.29 20.52 6.79
CA ASN A 225 -10.28 20.19 8.21
C ASN A 225 -11.49 20.77 8.95
N VAL A 226 -11.54 20.53 10.25
CA VAL A 226 -12.55 21.11 11.15
C VAL A 226 -12.25 22.58 11.45
N GLU A 227 -10.96 22.97 11.37
CA GLU A 227 -10.44 24.33 11.59
C GLU A 227 -9.26 24.59 10.65
N ASN A 228 -8.73 25.82 10.65
CA ASN A 228 -7.53 26.13 9.89
C ASN A 228 -6.29 25.45 10.49
N LEU A 229 -5.24 25.33 9.66
CA LEU A 229 -4.00 24.66 10.05
C LEU A 229 -3.31 25.32 11.25
N SER A 230 -3.38 26.65 11.39
CA SER A 230 -2.76 27.34 12.53
C SER A 230 -3.37 26.91 13.86
N ALA A 231 -4.70 26.85 13.96
CA ALA A 231 -5.38 26.39 15.17
C ALA A 231 -5.06 24.92 15.49
N LEU A 232 -5.05 24.05 14.46
CA LEU A 232 -4.69 22.65 14.63
C LEU A 232 -3.22 22.45 15.01
N TYR A 233 -2.32 23.30 14.56
CA TYR A 233 -0.93 23.30 14.99
C TYR A 233 -0.74 23.82 16.41
N ASP A 234 -1.59 24.75 16.91
CA ASP A 234 -1.59 25.12 18.33
C ASP A 234 -1.95 23.92 19.22
N GLU A 235 -2.93 23.11 18.81
CA GLU A 235 -3.27 21.87 19.49
C GLU A 235 -2.13 20.84 19.42
N ALA A 236 -1.51 20.65 18.24
CA ALA A 236 -0.39 19.74 18.06
C ALA A 236 0.81 20.14 18.94
N TYR A 237 1.12 21.44 19.02
CA TYR A 237 2.15 21.98 19.92
C TYR A 237 1.83 21.68 21.39
N ALA A 238 0.60 21.94 21.84
CA ALA A 238 0.18 21.67 23.20
C ALA A 238 0.29 20.18 23.56
N ALA A 239 -0.14 19.30 22.65
CA ALA A 239 -0.04 17.84 22.81
C ALA A 239 1.43 17.40 22.90
N ALA A 240 2.28 17.85 21.98
CA ALA A 240 3.69 17.53 21.95
C ALA A 240 4.44 17.97 23.20
N LYS A 241 4.25 19.23 23.62
CA LYS A 241 4.87 19.77 24.85
C LYS A 241 4.43 19.04 26.10
N TRP A 242 3.15 18.69 26.20
CA TRP A 242 2.65 17.90 27.31
C TRP A 242 3.27 16.49 27.35
N CYS A 243 3.35 15.84 26.19
CA CYS A 243 3.97 14.50 26.10
C CYS A 243 5.45 14.53 26.49
N GLN A 244 6.22 15.51 26.05
CA GLN A 244 7.63 15.63 26.44
C GLN A 244 7.82 15.65 27.98
N GLN A 245 6.91 16.28 28.69
CA GLN A 245 6.99 16.42 30.14
C GLN A 245 6.41 15.21 30.90
N ASN A 246 5.34 14.60 30.38
CA ASN A 246 4.53 13.63 31.12
C ASN A 246 4.55 12.22 30.54
N ALA A 247 4.75 12.07 29.22
CA ALA A 247 4.75 10.80 28.49
C ALA A 247 5.81 10.80 27.38
N PRO A 248 7.10 10.93 27.70
CA PRO A 248 8.18 11.15 26.71
C PRO A 248 8.36 10.00 25.70
N GLY A 249 7.81 8.83 26.00
CA GLY A 249 7.80 7.69 25.07
C GLY A 249 6.68 7.73 24.02
N VAL A 250 5.77 8.71 24.08
CA VAL A 250 4.61 8.83 23.17
C VAL A 250 4.87 9.96 22.17
N LYS A 251 4.78 9.62 20.88
CA LYS A 251 4.81 10.56 19.75
C LYS A 251 3.39 11.06 19.45
N THR A 252 3.28 12.31 18.98
CA THR A 252 1.98 12.96 18.73
C THR A 252 1.73 13.32 17.26
N CYS A 253 2.74 13.21 16.42
CA CYS A 253 2.62 13.45 14.98
C CYS A 253 2.77 12.15 14.20
N LEU A 254 1.74 11.77 13.45
CA LEU A 254 1.76 10.59 12.59
C LEU A 254 1.51 11.00 11.14
N ILE A 255 2.49 10.76 10.27
CA ILE A 255 2.45 11.11 8.85
C ILE A 255 2.27 9.84 8.03
N ARG A 256 1.09 9.68 7.41
CA ARG A 256 0.71 8.50 6.62
C ARG A 256 0.95 8.76 5.14
N SER A 257 1.65 7.86 4.48
CA SER A 257 1.86 7.92 3.04
C SER A 257 0.70 7.32 2.23
N ASP A 258 -0.19 6.57 2.87
CA ASP A 258 -1.27 5.87 2.17
C ASP A 258 -2.27 6.82 1.49
N VAL A 259 -2.40 8.06 1.95
CA VAL A 259 -3.20 9.10 1.29
C VAL A 259 -2.69 9.43 -0.12
N PHE A 260 -1.38 9.35 -0.35
CA PHE A 260 -0.76 9.55 -1.65
C PHE A 260 -0.69 8.25 -2.46
N SER A 261 -0.23 7.16 -1.83
CA SER A 261 -0.06 5.88 -2.52
C SER A 261 -1.39 5.29 -3.01
N ARG A 262 -2.48 5.44 -2.26
CA ARG A 262 -3.84 5.07 -2.69
C ARG A 262 -4.36 5.94 -3.83
N GLY A 263 -3.88 7.17 -3.97
CA GLY A 263 -4.16 8.02 -5.13
C GLY A 263 -3.47 7.53 -6.41
N GLY A 264 -2.54 6.61 -6.32
CA GLY A 264 -1.76 6.08 -7.44
C GLY A 264 -0.35 6.66 -7.58
N ALA A 265 0.14 7.40 -6.57
CA ALA A 265 1.49 7.93 -6.53
C ALA A 265 2.56 6.86 -6.79
N ASN A 266 3.68 7.26 -7.33
CA ASN A 266 4.89 6.45 -7.36
C ASN A 266 5.70 6.63 -6.05
N ASP A 267 6.74 5.81 -5.84
CA ASP A 267 7.52 5.81 -4.60
C ASP A 267 8.28 7.13 -4.37
N VAL A 268 8.66 7.86 -5.41
CA VAL A 268 9.29 9.19 -5.30
C VAL A 268 8.29 10.23 -4.77
N GLN A 269 7.12 10.31 -5.39
CA GLN A 269 6.05 11.24 -4.99
C GLN A 269 5.57 10.96 -3.56
N GLU A 270 5.34 9.70 -3.23
CA GLU A 270 4.92 9.25 -1.90
C GLU A 270 5.85 9.79 -0.81
N ILE A 271 7.16 9.55 -0.96
CA ILE A 271 8.14 9.96 0.06
C ILE A 271 8.39 11.45 0.05
N ALA A 272 8.53 12.09 -1.11
CA ALA A 272 8.78 13.53 -1.19
C ALA A 272 7.65 14.33 -0.54
N TYR A 273 6.40 13.96 -0.77
CA TYR A 273 5.24 14.64 -0.16
C TYR A 273 5.13 14.39 1.35
N CYS A 274 5.43 13.17 1.82
CA CYS A 274 5.51 12.90 3.26
C CYS A 274 6.62 13.72 3.95
N LEU A 275 7.77 13.86 3.33
CA LEU A 275 8.86 14.69 3.84
C LEU A 275 8.49 16.18 3.85
N SER A 276 7.76 16.65 2.83
CA SER A 276 7.27 18.04 2.79
C SER A 276 6.22 18.29 3.88
N VAL A 277 5.32 17.32 4.17
CA VAL A 277 4.40 17.39 5.32
C VAL A 277 5.17 17.43 6.64
N ALA A 278 6.23 16.63 6.77
CA ALA A 278 7.07 16.64 7.98
C ALA A 278 7.81 17.97 8.13
N THR A 279 8.29 18.55 7.05
CA THR A 279 8.97 19.85 7.02
C THR A 279 8.03 20.99 7.43
N ASP A 280 6.78 20.95 6.95
CA ASP A 280 5.74 21.90 7.34
C ASP A 280 5.43 21.79 8.84
N TYR A 281 5.27 20.57 9.37
CA TYR A 281 5.09 20.33 10.80
C TYR A 281 6.30 20.87 11.62
N MET A 282 7.54 20.60 11.18
CA MET A 282 8.75 21.09 11.84
C MET A 282 8.74 22.62 11.95
N ARG A 283 8.45 23.33 10.86
CA ARG A 283 8.33 24.81 10.85
C ARG A 283 7.27 25.28 11.83
N ALA A 284 6.06 24.71 11.73
CA ALA A 284 4.95 25.10 12.60
C ALA A 284 5.24 24.90 14.09
N MET A 285 5.93 23.82 14.46
CA MET A 285 6.32 23.56 15.85
C MET A 285 7.44 24.49 16.33
N MET A 286 8.43 24.75 15.49
CA MET A 286 9.54 25.67 15.84
C MET A 286 9.07 27.13 15.95
N GLU A 287 8.16 27.58 15.11
CA GLU A 287 7.52 28.90 15.23
C GLU A 287 6.79 29.08 16.56
N ARG A 288 6.30 27.98 17.15
CA ARG A 288 5.64 27.95 18.47
C ARG A 288 6.61 27.73 19.63
N GLY A 289 7.93 27.68 19.35
CA GLY A 289 8.97 27.62 20.35
C GLY A 289 9.49 26.23 20.72
N MET A 290 9.24 25.23 19.92
CA MET A 290 9.97 23.95 20.03
C MET A 290 11.35 24.06 19.39
N THR A 291 12.32 23.32 19.90
CA THR A 291 13.59 23.08 19.21
C THR A 291 13.38 22.10 18.04
N ALA A 292 14.33 22.05 17.11
CA ALA A 292 14.30 21.07 16.03
C ALA A 292 14.27 19.63 16.57
N ASP A 293 15.03 19.35 17.63
CA ASP A 293 15.05 18.04 18.29
C ASP A 293 13.68 17.66 18.86
N GLU A 294 13.07 18.58 19.58
CA GLU A 294 11.75 18.36 20.17
C GLU A 294 10.68 18.09 19.12
N ALA A 295 10.69 18.82 18.01
CA ALA A 295 9.73 18.65 16.92
C ALA A 295 9.95 17.34 16.15
N ALA A 296 11.19 17.05 15.74
CA ALA A 296 11.51 15.83 14.97
C ALA A 296 11.20 14.54 15.76
N GLN A 297 11.48 14.53 17.06
CA GLN A 297 11.20 13.38 17.93
C GLN A 297 9.71 13.06 18.07
N GLN A 298 8.81 13.99 17.77
CA GLN A 298 7.36 13.74 17.78
C GLN A 298 6.85 12.98 16.55
N ILE A 299 7.64 12.93 15.47
CA ILE A 299 7.18 12.40 14.19
C ILE A 299 7.36 10.87 14.12
N MET A 300 6.33 10.19 13.67
CA MET A 300 6.36 8.83 13.18
C MET A 300 5.81 8.79 11.76
N PHE A 301 6.56 8.17 10.84
CA PHE A 301 6.12 7.95 9.47
C PHE A 301 5.46 6.58 9.33
N VAL A 302 4.38 6.53 8.57
CA VAL A 302 3.77 5.28 8.11
C VAL A 302 3.94 5.20 6.61
N PHE A 303 4.81 4.30 6.12
CA PHE A 303 5.06 4.15 4.70
C PHE A 303 4.37 2.91 4.11
N SER A 304 3.79 3.11 2.93
CA SER A 304 3.16 2.05 2.17
C SER A 304 4.22 1.20 1.46
N MET A 305 4.15 -0.12 1.61
CA MET A 305 5.02 -1.06 0.87
C MET A 305 4.28 -1.58 -0.35
N GLY A 306 4.80 -1.26 -1.53
CA GLY A 306 4.21 -1.61 -2.81
C GLY A 306 4.80 -2.87 -3.46
N ALA A 307 4.37 -3.14 -4.70
CA ALA A 307 4.68 -4.39 -5.39
C ALA A 307 6.12 -4.51 -5.94
N ASN A 308 6.87 -3.39 -6.08
CA ASN A 308 8.24 -3.43 -6.57
C ASN A 308 9.23 -3.69 -5.43
N PHE A 309 9.56 -4.95 -5.19
CA PHE A 309 10.33 -5.42 -4.04
C PHE A 309 11.63 -4.65 -3.79
N PHE A 310 12.49 -4.52 -4.78
CA PHE A 310 13.78 -3.83 -4.62
C PHE A 310 13.62 -2.31 -4.49
N MET A 311 12.59 -1.74 -5.12
CA MET A 311 12.28 -0.32 -4.98
C MET A 311 11.88 0.02 -3.53
N GLN A 312 11.09 -0.85 -2.88
CA GLN A 312 10.70 -0.63 -1.47
C GLN A 312 11.90 -0.65 -0.52
N ILE A 313 12.84 -1.58 -0.73
CA ILE A 313 14.09 -1.62 0.04
C ILE A 313 14.90 -0.34 -0.17
N ALA A 314 15.08 0.05 -1.44
CA ALA A 314 15.82 1.26 -1.80
C ALA A 314 15.15 2.54 -1.27
N LYS A 315 13.82 2.62 -1.32
CA LYS A 315 13.01 3.71 -0.75
C LYS A 315 13.29 3.93 0.74
N LEU A 316 13.23 2.84 1.52
CA LEU A 316 13.49 2.88 2.96
C LEU A 316 14.94 3.23 3.29
N ARG A 317 15.90 2.76 2.47
CA ARG A 317 17.31 3.13 2.61
C ARG A 317 17.53 4.61 2.24
N ALA A 318 16.88 5.10 1.21
CA ALA A 318 17.02 6.48 0.72
C ALA A 318 16.40 7.53 1.64
N VAL A 319 15.25 7.24 2.25
CA VAL A 319 14.53 8.23 3.08
C VAL A 319 15.31 8.61 4.33
N ARG A 320 16.11 7.70 4.91
CA ARG A 320 16.87 7.96 6.13
C ARG A 320 17.88 9.11 5.99
N PRO A 321 18.82 9.08 5.02
CA PRO A 321 19.76 10.19 4.84
C PRO A 321 19.06 11.48 4.40
N ILE A 322 17.95 11.41 3.66
CA ILE A 322 17.19 12.62 3.29
C ILE A 322 16.59 13.25 4.54
N TRP A 323 15.94 12.45 5.40
CA TRP A 323 15.37 12.95 6.65
C TRP A 323 16.45 13.52 7.58
N ALA A 324 17.57 12.81 7.72
CA ALA A 324 18.71 13.29 8.51
C ALA A 324 19.18 14.66 8.02
N GLN A 325 19.33 14.84 6.73
CA GLN A 325 19.73 16.11 6.11
C GLN A 325 18.69 17.23 6.34
N ILE A 326 17.40 16.91 6.27
CA ILE A 326 16.33 17.88 6.57
C ILE A 326 16.41 18.34 8.03
N VAL A 327 16.49 17.40 8.98
CA VAL A 327 16.55 17.72 10.41
C VAL A 327 17.85 18.48 10.75
N GLU A 328 18.97 18.11 10.16
CA GLU A 328 20.24 18.83 10.29
C GLU A 328 20.12 20.30 9.81
N ALA A 329 19.44 20.51 8.68
CA ALA A 329 19.20 21.86 8.14
C ALA A 329 18.36 22.74 9.08
N PHE A 330 17.50 22.14 9.91
CA PHE A 330 16.78 22.82 10.99
C PHE A 330 17.63 23.00 12.26
N GLY A 331 18.86 22.50 12.29
CA GLY A 331 19.75 22.56 13.46
C GLY A 331 19.52 21.42 14.47
N GLY A 332 18.87 20.34 14.07
CA GLY A 332 18.63 19.19 14.94
C GLY A 332 19.88 18.32 15.16
N SER A 333 19.97 17.77 16.36
CA SER A 333 21.06 16.85 16.74
C SER A 333 21.00 15.52 15.98
N GLN A 334 22.10 14.76 16.00
CA GLN A 334 22.18 13.44 15.39
C GLN A 334 21.10 12.47 15.92
N ASP A 335 20.74 12.55 17.20
CA ASP A 335 19.65 11.74 17.75
C ASP A 335 18.29 12.10 17.16
N ALA A 336 18.03 13.38 16.90
CA ALA A 336 16.81 13.86 16.30
C ALA A 336 16.69 13.52 14.79
N GLN A 337 17.82 13.32 14.12
CA GLN A 337 17.88 12.91 12.71
C GLN A 337 17.42 11.47 12.47
N ARG A 338 17.25 10.66 13.52
CA ARG A 338 16.75 9.28 13.40
C ARG A 338 15.29 9.27 13.00
N ILE A 339 15.02 8.76 11.81
CA ILE A 339 13.64 8.55 11.36
C ILE A 339 13.00 7.38 12.12
N HIS A 340 11.71 7.48 12.38
CA HIS A 340 10.90 6.37 12.92
C HIS A 340 9.86 5.95 11.90
N VAL A 341 9.94 4.71 11.43
CA VAL A 341 9.12 4.20 10.32
C VAL A 341 8.28 3.00 10.75
N HIS A 342 6.97 3.12 10.57
CA HIS A 342 6.03 2.02 10.57
C HIS A 342 5.72 1.60 9.14
N GLY A 343 5.85 0.33 8.81
CA GLY A 343 5.54 -0.20 7.49
C GLY A 343 4.13 -0.75 7.40
N LYS A 344 3.51 -0.62 6.23
CA LYS A 344 2.18 -1.16 5.94
C LYS A 344 2.07 -1.59 4.48
N PRO A 345 1.42 -2.73 4.13
CA PRO A 345 1.17 -3.09 2.75
C PRO A 345 0.30 -2.06 2.04
N ALA A 346 0.63 -1.73 0.79
CA ALA A 346 -0.11 -0.75 0.02
C ALA A 346 -1.44 -1.32 -0.49
N LEU A 347 -2.56 -0.78 -0.03
CA LEU A 347 -3.91 -1.19 -0.47
C LEU A 347 -4.14 -0.98 -1.97
N PHE A 348 -3.42 -0.05 -2.59
CA PHE A 348 -3.48 0.20 -4.03
C PHE A 348 -3.23 -1.07 -4.86
N PHE A 349 -2.37 -1.98 -4.40
CA PHE A 349 -1.99 -3.21 -5.11
C PHE A 349 -2.84 -4.44 -4.74
N LYS A 350 -3.85 -4.31 -3.88
CA LYS A 350 -4.72 -5.42 -3.48
C LYS A 350 -5.89 -5.61 -4.43
N THR A 351 -6.35 -6.86 -4.54
CA THR A 351 -7.45 -7.25 -5.42
C THR A 351 -8.65 -7.75 -4.63
N LYS A 352 -9.86 -7.49 -5.15
CA LYS A 352 -11.11 -8.09 -4.63
C LYS A 352 -11.37 -9.46 -5.23
N TYR A 353 -10.89 -9.70 -6.44
CA TYR A 353 -10.91 -11.02 -7.08
C TYR A 353 -9.64 -11.78 -6.78
N ASP A 354 -9.76 -13.09 -6.66
CA ASP A 354 -8.69 -14.00 -6.26
C ASP A 354 -7.97 -13.52 -4.97
N PRO A 355 -8.74 -13.23 -3.89
CA PRO A 355 -8.23 -12.53 -2.70
C PRO A 355 -7.15 -13.31 -1.98
N TYR A 356 -7.11 -14.65 -2.09
CA TYR A 356 -6.06 -15.46 -1.47
C TYR A 356 -4.66 -15.15 -2.03
N VAL A 357 -4.56 -14.63 -3.26
CA VAL A 357 -3.29 -14.16 -3.82
C VAL A 357 -2.77 -12.90 -3.08
N ASN A 358 -3.64 -12.15 -2.39
CA ASN A 358 -3.21 -11.05 -1.55
C ASN A 358 -2.32 -11.52 -0.37
N MET A 359 -2.43 -12.77 0.09
CA MET A 359 -1.51 -13.31 1.10
C MET A 359 -0.06 -13.28 0.60
N LEU A 360 0.14 -13.65 -0.67
CA LEU A 360 1.47 -13.64 -1.30
C LEU A 360 1.98 -12.21 -1.50
N ARG A 361 1.09 -11.28 -1.91
CA ARG A 361 1.43 -9.85 -2.05
C ARG A 361 1.83 -9.26 -0.72
N ASN A 362 1.01 -9.46 0.32
CA ASN A 362 1.26 -8.96 1.67
C ASN A 362 2.58 -9.51 2.24
N THR A 363 2.88 -10.80 2.01
CA THR A 363 4.14 -11.41 2.44
C THR A 363 5.34 -10.77 1.75
N SER A 364 5.29 -10.57 0.43
CA SER A 364 6.40 -9.99 -0.33
C SER A 364 6.62 -8.50 0.00
N GLU A 365 5.53 -7.74 0.19
CA GLU A 365 5.58 -6.33 0.57
C GLU A 365 6.15 -6.18 1.99
N MET A 366 5.68 -7.00 2.93
CA MET A 366 6.23 -7.04 4.27
C MET A 366 7.71 -7.42 4.28
N PHE A 367 8.10 -8.45 3.51
CA PHE A 367 9.50 -8.88 3.40
C PHE A 367 10.40 -7.71 2.93
N SER A 368 9.96 -6.94 1.92
CA SER A 368 10.70 -5.75 1.48
C SER A 368 10.83 -4.69 2.56
N GLY A 369 9.76 -4.47 3.36
CA GLY A 369 9.75 -3.53 4.47
C GLY A 369 10.75 -3.90 5.57
N VAL A 370 10.77 -5.16 6.00
CA VAL A 370 11.68 -5.62 7.07
C VAL A 370 13.13 -5.67 6.61
N VAL A 371 13.41 -6.07 5.36
CA VAL A 371 14.74 -5.99 4.77
C VAL A 371 15.21 -4.54 4.64
N GLY A 372 14.27 -3.63 4.31
CA GLY A 372 14.51 -2.20 4.27
C GLY A 372 14.70 -1.54 5.64
N GLY A 373 14.34 -2.21 6.75
CA GLY A 373 14.65 -1.76 8.11
C GLY A 373 13.59 -0.87 8.75
N VAL A 374 12.31 -1.25 8.74
CA VAL A 374 11.22 -0.58 9.48
C VAL A 374 11.25 -0.95 10.97
N GLU A 375 10.85 -0.03 11.87
CA GLU A 375 10.82 -0.28 13.31
C GLU A 375 9.59 -1.08 13.77
N SER A 376 8.49 -1.02 13.03
CA SER A 376 7.29 -1.83 13.26
C SER A 376 6.54 -2.05 11.96
N PHE A 377 5.67 -3.06 11.91
CA PHE A 377 4.91 -3.38 10.71
C PHE A 377 3.48 -3.82 11.03
N GLU A 378 2.51 -3.27 10.29
CA GLU A 378 1.14 -3.77 10.21
C GLU A 378 1.00 -4.62 8.95
N ASN A 379 0.79 -5.94 9.09
CA ASN A 379 0.55 -6.76 7.90
C ASN A 379 -0.94 -6.81 7.60
N ALA A 380 -1.29 -6.56 6.33
CA ALA A 380 -2.67 -6.57 5.86
C ALA A 380 -3.25 -8.01 5.80
N THR A 381 -4.54 -8.14 6.02
CA THR A 381 -5.23 -9.40 5.75
C THR A 381 -5.59 -9.52 4.26
N PHE A 382 -5.79 -10.75 3.79
CA PHE A 382 -6.04 -10.98 2.37
C PHE A 382 -7.45 -10.52 1.92
N ASP A 383 -8.37 -10.37 2.86
CA ASP A 383 -9.80 -10.14 2.63
C ASP A 383 -10.33 -8.79 3.16
N GLU A 384 -9.47 -7.92 3.70
CA GLU A 384 -9.89 -6.64 4.30
C GLU A 384 -10.62 -5.68 3.33
N LEU A 385 -10.40 -5.83 2.00
CA LEU A 385 -11.11 -5.06 0.97
C LEU A 385 -12.53 -5.58 0.69
N ILE A 386 -12.89 -6.75 1.20
CA ILE A 386 -14.10 -7.47 0.81
C ILE A 386 -15.06 -7.60 1.99
N ARG A 387 -14.53 -7.88 3.18
CA ARG A 387 -15.33 -8.20 4.35
C ARG A 387 -14.65 -7.83 5.65
N LYS A 388 -15.42 -7.77 6.72
CA LYS A 388 -14.88 -7.65 8.07
C LYS A 388 -13.97 -8.84 8.37
N VAL A 389 -12.77 -8.52 8.84
CA VAL A 389 -11.70 -9.50 9.06
C VAL A 389 -12.03 -10.43 10.20
N ASP A 390 -11.78 -11.71 10.03
CA ASP A 390 -11.96 -12.73 11.06
C ASP A 390 -10.62 -13.21 11.66
N GLU A 391 -10.70 -14.08 12.69
CA GLU A 391 -9.53 -14.63 13.36
C GLU A 391 -8.61 -15.40 12.40
N SER A 392 -9.17 -16.12 11.43
CA SER A 392 -8.37 -16.89 10.46
C SER A 392 -7.51 -15.99 9.60
N SER A 393 -8.09 -14.89 9.10
CA SER A 393 -7.37 -13.90 8.27
C SER A 393 -6.31 -13.17 9.09
N ARG A 394 -6.63 -12.74 10.33
CA ARG A 394 -5.69 -12.08 11.25
C ARG A 394 -4.54 -13.01 11.62
N ARG A 395 -4.84 -14.26 11.94
CA ARG A 395 -3.83 -15.27 12.28
C ARG A 395 -2.81 -15.43 11.15
N ILE A 396 -3.25 -15.51 9.90
CA ILE A 396 -2.34 -15.63 8.76
C ILE A 396 -1.46 -14.37 8.65
N ALA A 397 -2.05 -13.18 8.70
CA ALA A 397 -1.32 -11.92 8.59
C ALA A 397 -0.26 -11.76 9.70
N ARG A 398 -0.62 -12.06 10.94
CA ARG A 398 0.29 -12.06 12.10
C ARG A 398 1.40 -13.10 11.95
N ASN A 399 1.05 -14.33 11.58
CA ASN A 399 2.01 -15.42 11.49
C ASN A 399 3.07 -15.19 10.40
N VAL A 400 2.77 -14.47 9.32
CA VAL A 400 3.79 -14.05 8.35
C VAL A 400 4.91 -13.30 9.06
N GLN A 401 4.59 -12.37 9.95
CA GLN A 401 5.60 -11.60 10.70
C GLN A 401 6.43 -12.49 11.63
N ILE A 402 5.75 -13.36 12.38
CA ILE A 402 6.41 -14.28 13.31
C ILE A 402 7.34 -15.23 12.55
N MET A 403 6.90 -15.79 11.43
CA MET A 403 7.72 -16.67 10.57
C MET A 403 8.97 -15.94 10.07
N LEU A 404 8.85 -14.70 9.63
CA LEU A 404 10.00 -13.91 9.16
C LEU A 404 11.03 -13.66 10.27
N GLN A 405 10.57 -13.53 11.52
CA GLN A 405 11.46 -13.39 12.69
C GLN A 405 12.08 -14.72 13.12
N GLU A 406 11.28 -15.77 13.24
CA GLU A 406 11.67 -17.01 13.92
C GLU A 406 12.22 -18.10 12.97
N GLU A 407 11.63 -18.22 11.75
CA GLU A 407 12.00 -19.29 10.83
C GLU A 407 12.96 -18.82 9.73
N PHE A 408 12.77 -17.60 9.23
CA PHE A 408 13.53 -17.09 8.09
C PHE A 408 14.80 -16.31 8.47
N GLY A 409 15.03 -16.11 9.77
CA GLY A 409 16.26 -15.51 10.29
C GLY A 409 16.48 -14.05 9.89
N LEU A 410 15.41 -13.28 9.59
CA LEU A 410 15.52 -11.90 9.10
C LEU A 410 15.90 -10.88 10.18
N LEU A 411 16.14 -11.32 11.41
CA LEU A 411 16.70 -10.47 12.46
C LEU A 411 18.20 -10.16 12.22
N GLN A 412 18.86 -10.91 11.34
CA GLN A 412 20.28 -10.78 10.97
C GLN A 412 20.49 -11.11 9.49
N PRO A 413 21.54 -10.52 8.84
CA PRO A 413 22.36 -9.40 9.32
C PRO A 413 21.60 -8.06 9.25
N ILE A 414 22.21 -7.00 9.82
CA ILE A 414 21.70 -5.63 9.67
C ILE A 414 21.96 -5.18 8.22
N ASP A 415 20.99 -4.50 7.61
CA ASP A 415 21.05 -4.05 6.21
C ASP A 415 21.49 -5.16 5.23
N PRO A 416 20.77 -6.29 5.16
CA PRO A 416 21.20 -7.44 4.34
C PRO A 416 21.29 -7.12 2.84
N ALA A 417 20.64 -6.07 2.39
CA ALA A 417 20.67 -5.60 1.00
C ALA A 417 21.85 -4.66 0.71
N GLY A 418 22.54 -4.17 1.76
CA GLY A 418 23.71 -3.31 1.66
C GLY A 418 24.88 -3.99 0.97
N GLY A 419 25.55 -3.28 0.07
CA GLY A 419 26.64 -3.80 -0.76
C GLY A 419 26.18 -4.51 -2.04
N SER A 420 24.88 -4.71 -2.24
CA SER A 420 24.33 -5.16 -3.51
C SER A 420 24.46 -4.05 -4.56
N TRP A 421 25.19 -4.29 -5.63
CA TRP A 421 25.37 -3.31 -6.71
C TRP A 421 24.04 -2.75 -7.23
N ALA A 422 23.03 -3.59 -7.39
CA ALA A 422 21.70 -3.19 -7.84
C ALA A 422 20.97 -2.31 -6.81
N VAL A 423 20.98 -2.71 -5.54
CA VAL A 423 20.28 -1.97 -4.47
C VAL A 423 20.97 -0.64 -4.18
N GLU A 424 22.30 -0.59 -4.18
CA GLU A 424 23.04 0.68 -3.99
C GLU A 424 22.77 1.67 -5.12
N SER A 425 22.82 1.22 -6.39
CA SER A 425 22.49 2.06 -7.54
C SER A 425 21.06 2.58 -7.45
N LEU A 426 20.10 1.71 -7.14
CA LEU A 426 18.71 2.08 -7.01
C LEU A 426 18.47 3.03 -5.83
N THR A 427 19.14 2.80 -4.69
CA THR A 427 19.07 3.68 -3.52
C THR A 427 19.57 5.09 -3.85
N LYS A 428 20.66 5.20 -4.60
CA LYS A 428 21.19 6.49 -5.07
C LYS A 428 20.19 7.19 -5.98
N GLU A 429 19.71 6.50 -7.02
CA GLU A 429 18.82 7.09 -8.01
C GLU A 429 17.48 7.54 -7.39
N ILE A 430 16.87 6.73 -6.53
CA ILE A 430 15.61 7.11 -5.88
C ILE A 430 15.82 8.24 -4.88
N LYS A 431 16.95 8.26 -4.14
CA LYS A 431 17.32 9.35 -3.24
C LYS A 431 17.40 10.70 -3.97
N GLU A 432 18.10 10.73 -5.09
CA GLU A 432 18.23 11.93 -5.92
C GLU A 432 16.88 12.42 -6.44
N LYS A 433 16.00 11.53 -6.86
CA LYS A 433 14.67 11.88 -7.37
C LYS A 433 13.71 12.34 -6.27
N ILE A 434 13.73 11.68 -5.11
CA ILE A 434 12.93 12.12 -3.94
C ILE A 434 13.38 13.53 -3.55
N TRP A 435 14.69 13.77 -3.46
CA TRP A 435 15.23 15.08 -3.10
C TRP A 435 14.83 16.16 -4.12
N ALA A 436 14.92 15.86 -5.41
CA ALA A 436 14.51 16.79 -6.46
C ALA A 436 13.01 17.14 -6.39
N GLU A 437 12.14 16.14 -6.20
CA GLU A 437 10.70 16.37 -6.08
C GLU A 437 10.36 17.14 -4.79
N PHE A 438 11.01 16.81 -3.67
CA PHE A 438 10.91 17.55 -2.43
C PHE A 438 11.27 19.04 -2.64
N GLN A 439 12.39 19.33 -3.33
CA GLN A 439 12.81 20.71 -3.62
C GLN A 439 11.80 21.45 -4.51
N VAL A 440 11.12 20.78 -5.43
CA VAL A 440 10.05 21.39 -6.24
C VAL A 440 8.89 21.83 -5.34
N VAL A 441 8.45 20.98 -4.41
CA VAL A 441 7.39 21.33 -3.45
C VAL A 441 7.80 22.47 -2.52
N GLU A 442 9.02 22.41 -1.98
CA GLU A 442 9.55 23.47 -1.13
C GLU A 442 9.71 24.81 -1.90
N GLY A 443 10.10 24.75 -3.17
CA GLY A 443 10.17 25.92 -4.05
C GLY A 443 8.82 26.59 -4.33
N LYS A 444 7.70 25.88 -4.11
CA LYS A 444 6.33 26.43 -4.18
C LYS A 444 5.87 27.06 -2.86
N GLY A 445 6.72 27.05 -1.84
CA GLY A 445 6.39 27.53 -0.50
C GLY A 445 6.00 26.42 0.49
N GLY A 446 6.24 25.16 0.14
CA GLY A 446 5.93 23.98 0.94
C GLY A 446 4.70 23.24 0.46
N ILE A 447 4.30 22.23 1.24
CA ILE A 447 3.25 21.28 0.81
C ILE A 447 1.86 21.94 0.74
N VAL A 448 1.51 22.85 1.64
CA VAL A 448 0.17 23.46 1.68
C VAL A 448 -0.07 24.35 0.46
N PRO A 449 0.80 25.33 0.11
CA PRO A 449 0.67 26.08 -1.13
C PRO A 449 0.70 25.19 -2.39
N ALA A 450 1.51 24.13 -2.39
CA ALA A 450 1.55 23.19 -3.51
C ALA A 450 0.21 22.44 -3.69
N LEU A 451 -0.48 22.10 -2.56
CA LEU A 451 -1.81 21.47 -2.60
C LEU A 451 -2.89 22.45 -3.09
N GLU A 452 -2.81 23.72 -2.70
CA GLU A 452 -3.70 24.79 -3.18
C GLU A 452 -3.55 25.00 -4.69
N GLU A 453 -2.32 24.94 -5.21
CA GLU A 453 -1.99 24.95 -6.64
C GLU A 453 -2.33 23.64 -7.36
N LYS A 454 -2.80 22.61 -6.64
CA LYS A 454 -3.11 21.26 -7.14
C LYS A 454 -1.90 20.51 -7.74
N TYR A 455 -0.69 20.86 -7.35
CA TYR A 455 0.50 20.24 -7.92
C TYR A 455 0.62 18.76 -7.56
N PRO A 456 0.57 18.32 -6.28
CA PRO A 456 0.64 16.90 -5.94
C PRO A 456 -0.52 16.10 -6.57
N GLN A 457 -1.73 16.66 -6.59
CA GLN A 457 -2.92 16.01 -7.15
C GLN A 457 -2.73 15.71 -8.65
N GLN A 458 -2.23 16.68 -9.42
CA GLN A 458 -1.99 16.52 -10.86
C GLN A 458 -0.88 15.51 -11.13
N GLN A 459 0.24 15.59 -10.41
CA GLN A 459 1.37 14.68 -10.56
C GLN A 459 0.97 13.23 -10.28
N ILE A 460 0.15 13.00 -9.26
CA ILE A 460 -0.37 11.67 -8.91
C ILE A 460 -1.36 11.18 -9.97
N ALA A 461 -2.28 12.05 -10.41
CA ALA A 461 -3.26 11.70 -11.45
C ALA A 461 -2.58 11.29 -12.77
N ASP A 462 -1.48 11.96 -13.14
CA ASP A 462 -0.70 11.63 -14.35
C ASP A 462 -0.06 10.24 -14.25
N ILE A 463 0.47 9.86 -13.09
CA ILE A 463 0.99 8.50 -12.84
C ILE A 463 -0.12 7.47 -12.85
N LEU A 464 -1.25 7.75 -12.19
CA LEU A 464 -2.41 6.86 -12.18
C LEU A 464 -2.93 6.58 -13.59
N ALA A 465 -3.04 7.62 -14.42
CA ALA A 465 -3.46 7.49 -15.82
C ALA A 465 -2.48 6.60 -16.62
N GLN A 466 -1.17 6.76 -16.42
CA GLN A 466 -0.16 5.90 -17.04
C GLN A 466 -0.29 4.44 -16.58
N ARG A 467 -0.53 4.20 -15.28
CA ARG A 467 -0.73 2.86 -14.72
C ARG A 467 -1.96 2.18 -15.34
N PHE A 468 -3.10 2.87 -15.40
CA PHE A 468 -4.31 2.35 -16.01
C PHE A 468 -4.12 2.05 -17.50
N LYS A 469 -3.48 2.96 -18.25
CA LYS A 469 -3.19 2.73 -19.67
C LYS A 469 -2.29 1.52 -19.92
N LYS A 470 -1.27 1.30 -19.09
CA LYS A 470 -0.42 0.10 -19.21
C LYS A 470 -1.19 -1.17 -18.83
N LEU A 471 -2.09 -1.09 -17.85
CA LEU A 471 -2.93 -2.19 -17.44
C LEU A 471 -3.94 -2.57 -18.54
N GLU A 472 -4.58 -1.58 -19.17
CA GLU A 472 -5.50 -1.77 -20.30
C GLU A 472 -4.84 -2.49 -21.47
N LEU A 473 -3.57 -2.18 -21.73
CA LEU A 473 -2.75 -2.81 -22.76
C LEU A 473 -2.09 -4.13 -22.31
N ARG A 474 -2.36 -4.62 -21.10
CA ARG A 474 -1.73 -5.79 -20.47
C ARG A 474 -0.18 -5.74 -20.46
N ARG A 475 0.38 -4.52 -20.50
CA ARG A 475 1.82 -4.30 -20.30
C ARG A 475 2.20 -4.49 -18.84
N ASP A 476 1.37 -3.96 -17.94
CA ASP A 476 1.42 -4.30 -16.53
C ASP A 476 0.42 -5.44 -16.25
N ARG A 477 0.77 -6.30 -15.31
CA ARG A 477 0.05 -7.55 -15.07
C ARG A 477 -0.30 -7.70 -13.60
N ILE A 478 -1.58 -7.98 -13.34
CA ILE A 478 -2.10 -8.28 -12.00
C ILE A 478 -2.70 -9.68 -12.06
N VAL A 479 -2.07 -10.62 -11.35
CA VAL A 479 -2.54 -12.01 -11.26
C VAL A 479 -3.94 -12.05 -10.64
N GLY A 480 -4.84 -12.83 -11.25
CA GLY A 480 -6.24 -12.96 -10.82
C GLY A 480 -7.14 -11.81 -11.31
N SER A 481 -6.59 -10.74 -11.92
CA SER A 481 -7.34 -9.60 -12.45
C SER A 481 -7.23 -9.52 -13.98
N ASN A 482 -6.26 -8.76 -14.53
CA ASN A 482 -6.08 -8.66 -15.99
C ASN A 482 -5.26 -9.81 -16.60
N MET A 483 -4.73 -10.71 -15.78
CA MET A 483 -4.00 -11.92 -16.18
C MET A 483 -4.37 -13.08 -15.26
N TYR A 484 -4.43 -14.28 -15.83
CA TYR A 484 -4.67 -15.53 -15.10
C TYR A 484 -5.91 -15.49 -14.20
N PRO A 485 -7.10 -15.12 -14.73
CA PRO A 485 -8.31 -15.05 -13.91
C PRO A 485 -8.72 -16.45 -13.44
N ASN A 486 -9.17 -16.58 -12.21
CA ASN A 486 -9.80 -17.79 -11.72
C ASN A 486 -11.26 -17.82 -12.18
N MET A 487 -11.56 -18.66 -13.18
CA MET A 487 -12.91 -18.77 -13.77
C MET A 487 -13.88 -19.57 -12.91
N THR A 488 -13.39 -20.29 -11.90
CA THR A 488 -14.20 -21.07 -10.96
C THR A 488 -14.29 -20.44 -9.58
N GLU A 489 -13.84 -19.20 -9.48
CA GLU A 489 -13.84 -18.44 -8.23
C GLU A 489 -15.27 -18.25 -7.72
N LYS A 490 -15.43 -18.45 -6.42
CA LYS A 490 -16.63 -18.01 -5.68
C LYS A 490 -16.26 -16.76 -4.92
N ARG A 491 -16.99 -15.67 -5.17
CA ARG A 491 -16.79 -14.42 -4.42
C ARG A 491 -16.93 -14.69 -2.92
N LEU A 492 -16.06 -14.07 -2.12
CA LEU A 492 -16.22 -14.11 -0.67
C LEU A 492 -17.44 -13.30 -0.26
N ASP A 493 -18.16 -13.79 0.74
CA ASP A 493 -19.30 -13.08 1.32
C ASP A 493 -18.83 -11.76 1.96
N ALA A 494 -19.49 -10.66 1.61
CA ALA A 494 -19.09 -9.32 2.06
C ALA A 494 -19.23 -9.12 3.58
N ARG A 495 -20.07 -9.88 4.27
CA ARG A 495 -20.37 -9.74 5.71
C ARG A 495 -20.61 -8.26 6.09
N PRO A 496 -21.65 -7.63 5.57
CA PRO A 496 -21.92 -6.22 5.81
C PRO A 496 -22.12 -5.96 7.30
N GLU A 497 -21.63 -4.82 7.76
CA GLU A 497 -21.84 -4.38 9.13
C GLU A 497 -23.23 -3.77 9.29
N ASP A 498 -23.90 -4.10 10.39
CA ASP A 498 -25.20 -3.51 10.72
C ASP A 498 -24.98 -2.18 11.49
N PHE A 499 -24.77 -1.11 10.71
CA PHE A 499 -24.56 0.23 11.28
C PHE A 499 -25.76 0.75 12.07
N ALA A 500 -26.97 0.31 11.75
CA ALA A 500 -28.18 0.71 12.51
C ALA A 500 -28.19 0.07 13.91
N ALA A 501 -27.85 -1.22 13.99
CA ALA A 501 -27.68 -1.90 15.27
C ALA A 501 -26.51 -1.29 16.08
N ASN A 502 -25.38 -1.02 15.44
CA ASN A 502 -24.24 -0.35 16.09
C ASN A 502 -24.63 1.02 16.64
N LYS A 503 -25.32 1.85 15.85
CA LYS A 503 -25.79 3.16 16.28
C LYS A 503 -26.71 3.06 17.50
N LYS A 504 -27.63 2.11 17.50
CA LYS A 504 -28.56 1.90 18.63
C LYS A 504 -27.80 1.56 19.92
N VAL A 505 -26.85 0.61 19.85
CA VAL A 505 -26.04 0.18 21.01
C VAL A 505 -25.17 1.31 21.51
N ARG A 506 -24.47 2.02 20.60
CA ARG A 506 -23.56 3.12 20.94
C ARG A 506 -24.32 4.33 21.51
N SER A 507 -25.46 4.69 20.91
CA SER A 507 -26.30 5.78 21.43
C SER A 507 -26.82 5.50 22.83
N GLN A 508 -27.21 4.25 23.11
CA GLN A 508 -27.65 3.88 24.46
C GLN A 508 -26.48 3.98 25.46
N ALA A 509 -25.30 3.50 25.11
CA ALA A 509 -24.13 3.58 25.97
C ALA A 509 -23.74 5.03 26.32
N ILE A 510 -23.84 5.95 25.33
CA ILE A 510 -23.62 7.39 25.59
C ILE A 510 -24.71 7.96 26.49
N ALA A 511 -25.97 7.66 26.25
CA ALA A 511 -27.07 8.13 27.07
C ALA A 511 -26.97 7.64 28.53
N ASP A 512 -26.60 6.39 28.73
CA ASP A 512 -26.36 5.82 30.07
C ASP A 512 -25.18 6.53 30.76
N TYR A 513 -24.07 6.77 30.04
CA TYR A 513 -22.92 7.51 30.54
C TYR A 513 -23.30 8.94 30.95
N GLU A 514 -24.02 9.67 30.12
CA GLU A 514 -24.44 11.05 30.39
C GLU A 514 -25.45 11.16 31.54
N ALA A 515 -26.27 10.12 31.79
CA ALA A 515 -27.24 10.09 32.87
C ALA A 515 -26.55 10.05 34.27
N ASP A 516 -25.36 9.49 34.34
CA ASP A 516 -24.58 9.38 35.59
C ASP A 516 -23.71 10.61 35.85
N MET A 517 -23.65 11.58 34.93
CA MET A 517 -22.75 12.74 34.99
C MET A 517 -23.44 13.99 35.54
N ASP A 518 -22.67 14.78 36.33
CA ASP A 518 -23.07 16.13 36.73
C ASP A 518 -22.85 17.11 35.56
N LYS A 519 -23.97 17.50 34.91
CA LYS A 519 -23.95 18.35 33.72
C LYS A 519 -23.35 19.75 33.99
N ASP A 520 -23.57 20.30 35.15
CA ASP A 520 -23.02 21.61 35.48
C ASP A 520 -21.50 21.55 35.66
N PHE A 521 -21.00 20.50 36.31
CA PHE A 521 -19.56 20.27 36.46
C PHE A 521 -18.89 19.95 35.13
N GLN A 522 -19.52 19.09 34.30
CA GLN A 522 -19.08 18.76 32.94
C GLN A 522 -18.96 20.02 32.06
N GLN A 523 -19.97 20.89 32.07
CA GLN A 523 -19.98 22.11 31.28
C GLN A 523 -18.92 23.09 31.74
N GLN A 524 -18.78 23.28 33.06
CA GLN A 524 -17.75 24.17 33.65
C GLN A 524 -16.33 23.67 33.33
N ALA A 525 -16.07 22.37 33.37
CA ALA A 525 -14.78 21.77 33.03
C ALA A 525 -14.46 21.99 31.54
N SER A 526 -15.43 21.73 30.67
CA SER A 526 -15.27 21.90 29.22
C SER A 526 -15.03 23.35 28.83
N GLN A 527 -15.71 24.31 29.45
CA GLN A 527 -15.55 25.73 29.17
C GLN A 527 -14.17 26.32 29.55
N LYS A 528 -13.36 25.61 30.34
CA LYS A 528 -11.99 26.02 30.69
C LYS A 528 -10.97 25.68 29.60
N ILE A 529 -11.29 24.73 28.70
CA ILE A 529 -10.37 24.26 27.68
C ILE A 529 -9.96 25.43 26.77
N GLY A 530 -8.66 25.61 26.59
CA GLY A 530 -8.07 26.61 25.67
C GLY A 530 -8.08 28.07 26.20
N LYS A 531 -8.56 28.36 27.43
CA LYS A 531 -8.63 29.74 27.93
C LYS A 531 -7.35 30.23 28.54
N GLU A 532 -6.75 29.51 29.45
CA GLU A 532 -5.44 29.79 30.05
C GLU A 532 -4.81 28.51 30.60
N GLY A 533 -3.51 28.31 30.38
CA GLY A 533 -2.77 27.19 30.93
C GLY A 533 -2.65 25.98 30.01
N CYS A 534 -2.57 24.80 30.60
CA CYS A 534 -2.32 23.54 29.86
C CYS A 534 -3.60 22.99 29.21
N MET A 535 -3.77 23.15 27.91
CA MET A 535 -4.94 22.62 27.17
C MET A 535 -5.16 21.13 27.37
N VAL A 536 -4.09 20.30 27.33
CA VAL A 536 -4.19 18.85 27.53
C VAL A 536 -4.66 18.52 28.95
N CYS A 537 -4.15 19.25 29.98
CA CYS A 537 -4.58 19.06 31.37
C CYS A 537 -6.07 19.38 31.53
N GLN A 538 -6.52 20.49 30.93
CA GLN A 538 -7.92 20.90 30.97
C GLN A 538 -8.84 19.90 30.22
N ALA A 539 -8.40 19.36 29.11
CA ALA A 539 -9.13 18.32 28.38
C ALA A 539 -9.18 17.00 29.18
N ILE A 540 -8.08 16.60 29.85
CA ILE A 540 -8.06 15.46 30.77
C ILE A 540 -9.08 15.65 31.90
N ASP A 541 -9.09 16.83 32.51
CA ASP A 541 -10.03 17.14 33.60
C ASP A 541 -11.48 17.16 33.10
N ALA A 542 -11.73 17.65 31.88
CA ALA A 542 -13.06 17.61 31.28
C ALA A 542 -13.55 16.18 31.05
N PHE A 543 -12.70 15.29 30.53
CA PHE A 543 -13.06 13.87 30.40
C PHE A 543 -13.34 13.21 31.75
N LYS A 544 -12.55 13.50 32.78
CA LYS A 544 -12.80 13.01 34.14
C LYS A 544 -14.07 13.58 34.77
N ALA A 545 -14.51 14.76 34.30
CA ALA A 545 -15.79 15.37 34.66
C ALA A 545 -16.98 14.83 33.86
N GLY A 546 -16.74 13.89 32.92
CA GLY A 546 -17.77 13.26 32.13
C GLY A 546 -17.99 13.82 30.73
N ALA A 547 -17.12 14.71 30.25
CA ALA A 547 -17.23 15.24 28.88
C ALA A 547 -17.05 14.13 27.85
N THR A 548 -17.78 14.22 26.73
CA THR A 548 -17.60 13.35 25.57
C THR A 548 -16.49 13.90 24.64
N LEU A 549 -16.07 13.08 23.68
CA LEU A 549 -15.07 13.45 22.68
C LEU A 549 -15.54 14.68 21.86
N ALA A 550 -16.83 14.69 21.45
CA ALA A 550 -17.42 15.81 20.74
C ALA A 550 -17.46 17.09 21.56
N MET A 551 -17.79 17.02 22.84
CA MET A 551 -17.77 18.19 23.75
C MET A 551 -16.38 18.79 23.88
N VAL A 552 -15.34 17.98 24.03
CA VAL A 552 -13.96 18.44 24.08
C VAL A 552 -13.56 19.08 22.76
N ARG A 553 -13.91 18.47 21.61
CA ARG A 553 -13.65 19.07 20.29
C ARG A 553 -14.37 20.40 20.11
N GLN A 554 -15.63 20.49 20.53
CA GLN A 554 -16.40 21.73 20.46
C GLN A 554 -15.77 22.84 21.33
N ALA A 555 -15.29 22.49 22.52
CA ALA A 555 -14.63 23.44 23.42
C ALA A 555 -13.29 23.97 22.89
N LEU A 556 -12.58 23.17 22.10
CA LEU A 556 -11.34 23.54 21.41
C LEU A 556 -11.59 24.38 20.15
N ASN A 557 -12.82 24.36 19.62
CA ASN A 557 -13.14 24.97 18.33
C ASN A 557 -13.12 26.50 18.43
N ASN A 558 -12.23 27.13 17.68
CA ASN A 558 -12.09 28.59 17.60
C ASN A 558 -12.94 29.21 16.48
N ASN A 559 -13.75 28.41 15.77
CA ASN A 559 -14.55 28.79 14.61
C ASN A 559 -13.73 29.40 13.46
N THR A 560 -12.50 28.95 13.28
CA THR A 560 -11.64 29.37 12.18
C THR A 560 -11.96 28.59 10.91
N ALA A 561 -11.98 29.26 9.75
CA ALA A 561 -12.22 28.61 8.49
C ALA A 561 -11.00 27.76 8.08
N SER A 562 -11.24 26.48 7.76
CA SER A 562 -10.19 25.61 7.19
C SER A 562 -9.76 26.07 5.81
N GLU A 563 -8.53 25.80 5.48
CA GLU A 563 -8.05 25.73 4.10
C GLU A 563 -8.88 24.70 3.32
N VAL A 564 -9.07 24.95 2.03
CA VAL A 564 -9.80 24.04 1.15
C VAL A 564 -8.93 23.69 -0.04
N VAL A 565 -8.67 22.41 -0.21
CA VAL A 565 -7.89 21.87 -1.32
C VAL A 565 -8.69 20.77 -2.05
N GLU A 566 -8.25 20.39 -3.22
CA GLU A 566 -8.78 19.20 -3.89
C GLU A 566 -8.22 17.95 -3.19
N SER A 567 -9.11 17.10 -2.68
CA SER A 567 -8.69 15.83 -2.04
C SER A 567 -8.14 14.83 -3.06
N ILE A 568 -7.23 13.98 -2.61
CA ILE A 568 -6.73 12.87 -3.43
C ILE A 568 -7.62 11.64 -3.22
N ALA A 569 -8.40 11.30 -4.24
CA ALA A 569 -9.31 10.16 -4.17
C ALA A 569 -8.54 8.82 -4.10
N PRO A 570 -8.97 7.87 -3.26
CA PRO A 570 -8.36 6.56 -3.21
C PRO A 570 -8.74 5.69 -4.40
N HIS A 571 -7.77 5.01 -4.97
CA HIS A 571 -7.91 4.09 -6.09
C HIS A 571 -7.26 2.74 -5.78
N ARG A 572 -7.54 1.75 -6.61
CA ARG A 572 -6.84 0.47 -6.66
C ARG A 572 -6.45 0.14 -8.10
N TRP A 573 -5.27 -0.42 -8.24
CA TRP A 573 -4.72 -0.73 -9.56
C TRP A 573 -5.63 -1.64 -10.38
N SER A 574 -6.29 -2.62 -9.73
CA SER A 574 -7.18 -3.62 -10.36
C SER A 574 -8.63 -3.15 -10.55
N GLU A 575 -9.06 -2.02 -9.97
CA GLU A 575 -10.46 -1.66 -9.80
C GLU A 575 -11.29 -1.65 -11.09
N ARG A 576 -10.68 -1.20 -12.20
CA ARG A 576 -11.37 -1.13 -13.49
C ARG A 576 -11.70 -2.52 -14.04
N TYR A 577 -10.74 -3.46 -13.98
CA TYR A 577 -10.98 -4.84 -14.42
C TYR A 577 -11.93 -5.58 -13.48
N GLU A 578 -11.87 -5.30 -12.20
CA GLU A 578 -12.80 -5.86 -11.21
C GLU A 578 -14.23 -5.40 -11.47
N ALA A 579 -14.43 -4.10 -11.73
CA ALA A 579 -15.75 -3.55 -12.10
C ALA A 579 -16.27 -4.19 -13.39
N LEU A 580 -15.43 -4.30 -14.41
CA LEU A 580 -15.78 -4.93 -15.67
C LEU A 580 -16.22 -6.40 -15.48
N ARG A 581 -15.43 -7.16 -14.74
CA ARG A 581 -15.74 -8.57 -14.43
C ARG A 581 -17.02 -8.70 -13.61
N MET A 582 -17.23 -7.83 -12.63
CA MET A 582 -18.41 -7.81 -11.79
C MET A 582 -19.70 -7.60 -12.62
N ILE A 583 -19.68 -6.67 -13.58
CA ILE A 583 -20.80 -6.43 -14.50
C ILE A 583 -21.18 -7.71 -15.26
N THR A 584 -20.19 -8.45 -15.78
CA THR A 584 -20.45 -9.71 -16.49
C THR A 584 -21.04 -10.78 -15.57
N GLU A 585 -20.48 -10.93 -14.37
CA GLU A 585 -20.93 -11.97 -13.43
C GLU A 585 -22.34 -11.65 -12.88
N ASP A 586 -22.66 -10.40 -12.63
CA ASP A 586 -23.99 -9.95 -12.17
C ASP A 586 -25.04 -10.13 -13.30
N TYR A 587 -24.69 -9.79 -14.55
CA TYR A 587 -25.54 -10.07 -15.71
C TYR A 587 -25.81 -11.57 -15.85
N LYS A 588 -24.78 -12.40 -15.74
CA LYS A 588 -24.91 -13.86 -15.79
C LYS A 588 -25.82 -14.39 -14.69
N ALA A 589 -25.73 -13.85 -13.50
CA ALA A 589 -26.59 -14.26 -12.38
C ALA A 589 -28.06 -13.84 -12.60
N ALA A 590 -28.31 -12.66 -13.16
CA ALA A 590 -29.65 -12.13 -13.40
C ALA A 590 -30.35 -12.78 -14.60
N HIS A 591 -29.62 -13.08 -15.68
CA HIS A 591 -30.21 -13.51 -16.97
C HIS A 591 -29.92 -14.96 -17.34
N ASN A 592 -29.11 -15.69 -16.54
CA ASN A 592 -28.57 -17.02 -16.86
C ASN A 592 -27.92 -17.07 -18.26
N ASP A 593 -27.31 -15.95 -18.69
CA ASP A 593 -26.64 -15.77 -19.98
C ASP A 593 -25.31 -15.04 -19.79
N ASN A 594 -24.41 -15.14 -20.78
CA ASN A 594 -23.09 -14.54 -20.76
C ASN A 594 -22.67 -14.11 -22.16
N VAL A 595 -21.63 -13.32 -22.29
CA VAL A 595 -20.93 -13.14 -23.56
C VAL A 595 -20.30 -14.47 -23.96
N LYS A 596 -20.74 -15.02 -25.09
CA LYS A 596 -20.28 -16.28 -25.66
C LYS A 596 -19.34 -16.02 -26.82
N ILE A 597 -18.15 -16.58 -26.78
CA ILE A 597 -17.14 -16.35 -27.79
C ILE A 597 -16.71 -17.70 -28.36
N PHE A 598 -16.91 -17.86 -29.66
CA PHE A 598 -16.52 -19.05 -30.39
C PHE A 598 -15.11 -18.88 -30.98
N LEU A 599 -14.21 -19.83 -30.73
CA LEU A 599 -12.91 -19.86 -31.38
C LEU A 599 -13.01 -20.63 -32.70
N ALA A 600 -12.94 -19.98 -33.84
CA ALA A 600 -12.79 -20.60 -35.13
C ALA A 600 -11.32 -21.03 -35.34
N ASN A 601 -10.94 -22.10 -34.67
CA ASN A 601 -9.60 -22.68 -34.73
C ASN A 601 -9.37 -23.36 -36.06
N MET A 602 -8.49 -22.82 -36.91
CA MET A 602 -8.27 -23.35 -38.25
C MET A 602 -6.99 -24.15 -38.34
N GLY A 603 -7.09 -25.33 -38.98
CA GLY A 603 -6.00 -26.28 -39.16
C GLY A 603 -5.71 -27.16 -37.93
N PRO A 604 -4.64 -27.94 -37.95
CA PRO A 604 -4.26 -28.85 -36.87
C PRO A 604 -3.82 -28.07 -35.62
N ILE A 605 -3.89 -28.71 -34.45
CA ILE A 605 -3.59 -28.10 -33.12
C ILE A 605 -2.32 -27.24 -33.11
N PRO A 606 -1.17 -27.63 -33.67
CA PRO A 606 0.04 -26.80 -33.67
C PRO A 606 -0.12 -25.44 -34.36
N GLN A 607 -1.03 -25.31 -35.32
CA GLN A 607 -1.26 -24.06 -36.06
C GLN A 607 -2.08 -23.05 -35.25
N HIS A 608 -3.14 -23.49 -34.57
CA HIS A 608 -4.05 -22.56 -33.91
C HIS A 608 -3.84 -22.41 -32.40
N LYS A 609 -3.24 -23.43 -31.72
CA LYS A 609 -3.22 -23.51 -30.26
C LYS A 609 -2.64 -22.26 -29.58
N ALA A 610 -1.50 -21.74 -30.04
CA ALA A 610 -0.87 -20.56 -29.43
C ALA A 610 -1.77 -19.31 -29.48
N ARG A 611 -2.51 -19.12 -30.59
CA ARG A 611 -3.47 -18.03 -30.77
C ARG A 611 -4.73 -18.25 -29.95
N ALA A 612 -5.25 -19.46 -29.92
CA ALA A 612 -6.41 -19.85 -29.13
C ALA A 612 -6.17 -19.67 -27.62
N ASP A 613 -5.02 -20.16 -27.12
CA ASP A 613 -4.65 -20.01 -25.70
C ASP A 613 -4.49 -18.53 -25.30
N PHE A 614 -3.82 -17.72 -26.15
CA PHE A 614 -3.68 -16.29 -25.92
C PHE A 614 -5.03 -15.57 -25.88
N THR A 615 -5.90 -15.86 -26.86
CA THR A 615 -7.25 -15.30 -26.98
C THR A 615 -8.12 -15.69 -25.79
N THR A 616 -8.08 -16.96 -25.38
CA THR A 616 -8.79 -17.46 -24.21
C THR A 616 -8.38 -16.69 -22.96
N GLY A 617 -7.08 -16.59 -22.67
CA GLY A 617 -6.60 -15.83 -21.52
C GLY A 617 -6.80 -14.31 -21.63
N PHE A 618 -7.02 -13.77 -22.84
CA PHE A 618 -7.36 -12.37 -23.06
C PHE A 618 -8.83 -12.09 -22.72
N LEU A 619 -9.75 -12.96 -23.12
CA LEU A 619 -11.19 -12.76 -23.00
C LEU A 619 -11.76 -13.23 -21.65
N GLN A 620 -11.15 -14.27 -21.05
CA GLN A 620 -11.57 -14.77 -19.75
C GLN A 620 -11.42 -13.75 -18.60
N VAL A 621 -10.54 -12.74 -18.73
CA VAL A 621 -10.44 -11.67 -17.70
C VAL A 621 -11.73 -10.86 -17.57
N GLY A 622 -12.60 -10.84 -18.59
CA GLY A 622 -13.94 -10.28 -18.54
C GLY A 622 -15.01 -11.24 -17.99
N ALA A 623 -14.62 -12.42 -17.52
CA ALA A 623 -15.51 -13.52 -17.13
C ALA A 623 -16.38 -14.07 -18.29
N PHE A 624 -15.95 -13.90 -19.54
CA PHE A 624 -16.66 -14.35 -20.72
C PHE A 624 -16.54 -15.85 -20.94
N GLN A 625 -17.54 -16.45 -21.57
CA GLN A 625 -17.55 -17.86 -21.93
C GLN A 625 -16.83 -18.07 -23.27
N VAL A 626 -15.62 -18.61 -23.24
CA VAL A 626 -14.85 -18.93 -24.44
C VAL A 626 -15.04 -20.40 -24.78
N MET A 627 -15.53 -20.66 -25.99
CA MET A 627 -15.80 -21.98 -26.50
C MET A 627 -14.67 -22.41 -27.44
N GLY A 628 -13.79 -23.29 -26.94
CA GLY A 628 -12.68 -23.90 -27.71
C GLY A 628 -13.10 -25.21 -28.39
N ASN A 629 -12.27 -25.63 -29.35
CA ASN A 629 -12.41 -26.89 -30.08
C ASN A 629 -11.04 -27.40 -30.53
N ASN A 630 -11.00 -28.55 -31.17
CA ASN A 630 -9.77 -29.21 -31.64
C ASN A 630 -9.28 -28.74 -33.04
N GLY A 631 -10.00 -27.78 -33.64
CA GLY A 631 -9.69 -27.23 -34.94
C GLY A 631 -10.50 -27.79 -36.09
N PHE A 632 -10.75 -26.94 -37.08
CA PHE A 632 -11.50 -27.27 -38.32
C PHE A 632 -10.56 -27.38 -39.51
N GLN A 633 -10.85 -28.28 -40.42
CA GLN A 633 -10.05 -28.48 -41.62
C GLN A 633 -10.53 -27.57 -42.76
N THR A 634 -11.82 -27.23 -42.79
CA THR A 634 -12.43 -26.40 -43.82
C THR A 634 -13.13 -25.18 -43.22
N VAL A 635 -13.30 -24.15 -44.02
CA VAL A 635 -14.02 -22.92 -43.63
C VAL A 635 -15.55 -23.21 -43.45
N GLU A 636 -16.08 -24.17 -44.18
CA GLU A 636 -17.47 -24.61 -44.10
C GLU A 636 -17.76 -25.26 -42.72
N GLU A 637 -16.89 -26.18 -42.29
CA GLU A 637 -17.00 -26.81 -40.97
C GLU A 637 -16.95 -25.75 -39.85
N ALA A 638 -16.03 -24.78 -39.94
CA ALA A 638 -15.90 -23.72 -38.95
C ALA A 638 -17.12 -22.82 -38.92
N ALA A 639 -17.66 -22.43 -40.09
CA ALA A 639 -18.85 -21.57 -40.18
C ALA A 639 -20.10 -22.29 -39.67
N GLN A 640 -20.26 -23.59 -40.01
CA GLN A 640 -21.37 -24.42 -39.50
C GLN A 640 -21.32 -24.52 -37.96
N ALA A 641 -20.18 -24.85 -37.40
CA ALA A 641 -20.00 -24.95 -35.95
C ALA A 641 -20.22 -23.60 -35.25
N ALA A 642 -19.80 -22.50 -35.88
CA ALA A 642 -20.07 -21.16 -35.36
C ALA A 642 -21.57 -20.87 -35.33
N SER A 643 -22.35 -21.20 -36.37
CA SER A 643 -23.80 -21.02 -36.44
C SER A 643 -24.56 -21.73 -35.31
N GLU A 644 -24.07 -22.91 -34.91
CA GLU A 644 -24.68 -23.73 -33.85
C GLU A 644 -24.28 -23.26 -32.43
N SER A 645 -23.23 -22.46 -32.32
CA SER A 645 -22.66 -22.01 -31.02
C SER A 645 -23.49 -20.98 -30.29
N GLY A 646 -24.30 -20.18 -31.00
CA GLY A 646 -25.00 -19.02 -30.46
C GLY A 646 -24.06 -17.96 -29.91
N ALA A 647 -22.86 -17.80 -30.52
CA ALA A 647 -21.83 -16.88 -30.07
C ALA A 647 -22.16 -15.42 -30.36
N ASP A 648 -21.83 -14.54 -29.42
CA ASP A 648 -21.89 -13.08 -29.59
C ASP A 648 -20.67 -12.55 -30.35
N ALA A 649 -19.58 -13.33 -30.37
CA ALA A 649 -18.36 -13.02 -31.10
C ALA A 649 -17.63 -14.29 -31.56
N VAL A 650 -16.91 -14.18 -32.67
CA VAL A 650 -16.08 -15.25 -33.22
C VAL A 650 -14.64 -14.76 -33.34
N VAL A 651 -13.66 -15.59 -32.96
CA VAL A 651 -12.24 -15.28 -33.14
C VAL A 651 -11.59 -16.31 -34.07
N ILE A 652 -11.09 -15.84 -35.18
CA ILE A 652 -10.34 -16.70 -36.15
C ILE A 652 -8.93 -16.89 -35.59
N CYS A 653 -8.55 -18.14 -35.33
CA CYS A 653 -7.27 -18.55 -34.77
C CYS A 653 -6.53 -19.49 -35.71
N SER A 654 -5.37 -19.05 -36.22
CA SER A 654 -4.43 -19.87 -37.00
C SER A 654 -3.02 -19.20 -36.99
N THR A 655 -2.18 -19.52 -37.95
CA THR A 655 -0.86 -18.86 -38.12
C THR A 655 -0.92 -17.68 -39.08
N ASP A 656 0.05 -16.78 -38.98
CA ASP A 656 0.14 -15.61 -39.88
C ASP A 656 0.28 -16.03 -41.36
N ALA A 657 0.91 -17.18 -41.63
CA ALA A 657 1.08 -17.74 -42.99
C ALA A 657 -0.22 -18.21 -43.63
N THR A 658 -1.21 -18.63 -42.85
CA THR A 658 -2.47 -19.18 -43.36
C THR A 658 -3.60 -18.16 -43.43
N TYR A 659 -3.51 -17.03 -42.72
CA TYR A 659 -4.54 -16.01 -42.72
C TYR A 659 -4.86 -15.38 -44.08
N PRO A 660 -3.89 -15.19 -45.02
CA PRO A 660 -4.22 -14.65 -46.36
C PRO A 660 -5.25 -15.49 -47.14
N GLU A 661 -5.29 -16.80 -46.92
CA GLU A 661 -6.27 -17.70 -47.53
C GLU A 661 -7.53 -17.88 -46.71
N ILE A 662 -7.38 -17.97 -45.38
CA ILE A 662 -8.48 -18.29 -44.46
C ILE A 662 -9.40 -17.07 -44.25
N VAL A 663 -8.85 -15.89 -44.03
CA VAL A 663 -9.64 -14.72 -43.62
C VAL A 663 -10.62 -14.32 -44.74
N PRO A 664 -10.23 -14.12 -46.01
CA PRO A 664 -11.18 -13.76 -47.06
C PRO A 664 -12.26 -14.81 -47.33
N ALA A 665 -11.98 -16.07 -47.03
CA ALA A 665 -12.92 -17.17 -47.24
C ALA A 665 -13.89 -17.38 -46.06
N LEU A 666 -13.40 -17.21 -44.81
CA LEU A 666 -14.16 -17.52 -43.60
C LEU A 666 -14.94 -16.31 -43.03
N ALA A 667 -14.35 -15.12 -43.01
CA ALA A 667 -14.99 -13.97 -42.35
C ALA A 667 -16.36 -13.60 -42.96
N PRO A 668 -16.54 -13.53 -44.30
CA PRO A 668 -17.85 -13.31 -44.90
C PRO A 668 -18.89 -14.37 -44.51
N LYS A 669 -18.50 -15.65 -44.50
CA LYS A 669 -19.39 -16.74 -44.09
C LYS A 669 -19.82 -16.65 -42.63
N LEU A 670 -18.92 -16.20 -41.76
CA LEU A 670 -19.26 -15.99 -40.34
C LEU A 670 -20.33 -14.91 -40.20
N HIS A 671 -20.25 -13.82 -40.96
CA HIS A 671 -21.29 -12.78 -40.98
C HIS A 671 -22.62 -13.25 -41.60
N GLU A 672 -22.57 -14.18 -42.59
CA GLU A 672 -23.79 -14.80 -43.15
C GLU A 672 -24.52 -15.62 -42.08
N VAL A 673 -23.78 -16.42 -41.30
CA VAL A 673 -24.40 -17.37 -40.33
C VAL A 673 -24.63 -16.71 -38.96
N LEU A 674 -23.90 -15.69 -38.60
CA LEU A 674 -23.98 -14.92 -37.33
C LEU A 674 -23.93 -13.41 -37.62
N PRO A 675 -24.97 -12.80 -38.21
CA PRO A 675 -24.93 -11.43 -38.69
C PRO A 675 -24.72 -10.36 -37.60
N ASN A 676 -24.96 -10.68 -36.36
CA ASN A 676 -24.80 -9.77 -35.22
C ASN A 676 -23.49 -10.01 -34.44
N ALA A 677 -22.74 -11.06 -34.75
CA ALA A 677 -21.52 -11.38 -34.02
C ALA A 677 -20.35 -10.48 -34.49
N ILE A 678 -19.47 -10.13 -33.57
CA ILE A 678 -18.22 -9.42 -33.88
C ILE A 678 -17.19 -10.48 -34.32
N VAL A 679 -16.54 -10.26 -35.47
CA VAL A 679 -15.51 -11.17 -35.98
C VAL A 679 -14.11 -10.60 -35.69
N PHE A 680 -13.38 -11.28 -34.82
CA PHE A 680 -12.00 -10.95 -34.48
C PHE A 680 -11.01 -11.82 -35.21
N LEU A 681 -9.81 -11.24 -35.45
CA LEU A 681 -8.64 -12.01 -35.87
C LEU A 681 -7.64 -12.12 -34.71
N ALA A 682 -7.24 -13.33 -34.35
CA ALA A 682 -6.18 -13.57 -33.36
C ALA A 682 -4.78 -13.32 -33.97
N GLY A 683 -4.37 -12.08 -34.02
CA GLY A 683 -3.14 -11.63 -34.66
C GLY A 683 -3.18 -10.16 -35.02
N ALA A 684 -2.28 -9.75 -35.92
CA ALA A 684 -2.30 -8.42 -36.53
C ALA A 684 -2.30 -8.58 -38.04
N ALA A 685 -3.04 -7.76 -38.77
CA ALA A 685 -2.97 -7.74 -40.21
C ALA A 685 -1.59 -7.17 -40.65
N PRO A 686 -0.91 -7.81 -41.61
CA PRO A 686 0.16 -7.17 -42.35
C PRO A 686 -0.35 -5.90 -43.02
N ALA A 687 0.51 -4.91 -43.20
CA ALA A 687 0.11 -3.59 -43.73
C ALA A 687 -0.53 -3.67 -45.15
N ASP A 688 -0.08 -4.60 -45.95
CA ASP A 688 -0.55 -4.87 -47.32
C ASP A 688 -1.88 -5.66 -47.36
N LEU A 689 -2.28 -6.32 -46.26
CA LEU A 689 -3.51 -7.11 -46.16
C LEU A 689 -4.57 -6.48 -45.25
N ALA A 690 -4.25 -5.37 -44.60
CA ALA A 690 -5.14 -4.79 -43.61
C ALA A 690 -6.50 -4.38 -44.18
N GLU A 691 -6.52 -3.75 -45.38
CA GLU A 691 -7.76 -3.36 -46.06
C GLU A 691 -8.55 -4.60 -46.54
N THR A 692 -7.86 -5.58 -47.10
CA THR A 692 -8.48 -6.84 -47.55
C THR A 692 -9.17 -7.58 -46.40
N TYR A 693 -8.54 -7.62 -45.21
CA TYR A 693 -9.17 -8.27 -44.04
C TYR A 693 -10.37 -7.48 -43.50
N LYS A 694 -10.31 -6.17 -43.56
CA LYS A 694 -11.42 -5.31 -43.17
C LYS A 694 -12.59 -5.45 -44.15
N GLU A 695 -12.33 -5.44 -45.47
CA GLU A 695 -13.35 -5.68 -46.50
C GLU A 695 -13.96 -7.08 -46.42
N ALA A 696 -13.15 -8.08 -45.98
CA ALA A 696 -13.65 -9.42 -45.72
C ALA A 696 -14.55 -9.52 -44.48
N GLY A 697 -14.58 -8.50 -43.62
CA GLY A 697 -15.42 -8.46 -42.43
C GLY A 697 -14.70 -8.74 -41.11
N ILE A 698 -13.39 -8.50 -41.01
CA ILE A 698 -12.72 -8.47 -39.70
C ILE A 698 -13.03 -7.13 -39.04
N ASP A 699 -13.73 -7.19 -37.89
CA ASP A 699 -14.12 -6.01 -37.11
C ASP A 699 -13.00 -5.50 -36.22
N GLU A 700 -12.23 -6.41 -35.59
CA GLU A 700 -11.20 -6.06 -34.64
C GLU A 700 -10.12 -7.15 -34.50
N TYR A 701 -9.00 -6.82 -33.86
CA TYR A 701 -7.81 -7.67 -33.72
C TYR A 701 -7.47 -7.96 -32.27
N ILE A 702 -7.20 -9.23 -31.94
CA ILE A 702 -6.70 -9.65 -30.63
C ILE A 702 -5.21 -10.03 -30.74
N ASN A 703 -4.34 -9.16 -30.20
CA ASN A 703 -2.90 -9.35 -30.19
C ASN A 703 -2.24 -8.66 -28.99
N VAL A 704 -0.92 -8.77 -28.86
CA VAL A 704 -0.13 -8.21 -27.74
C VAL A 704 -0.13 -6.66 -27.66
N ARG A 705 -0.65 -5.96 -28.67
CA ARG A 705 -0.77 -4.49 -28.70
C ARG A 705 -2.21 -4.03 -28.55
N ALA A 706 -3.18 -4.92 -28.60
CA ALA A 706 -4.59 -4.61 -28.49
C ALA A 706 -4.92 -4.04 -27.10
N ASN A 707 -5.85 -3.09 -27.07
CA ASN A 707 -6.40 -2.61 -25.80
C ASN A 707 -7.42 -3.63 -25.27
N CYS A 708 -6.96 -4.48 -24.35
CA CYS A 708 -7.78 -5.55 -23.78
C CYS A 708 -9.03 -4.99 -23.10
N TYR A 709 -8.89 -3.95 -22.29
CA TYR A 709 -9.99 -3.34 -21.57
C TYR A 709 -11.09 -2.81 -22.51
N ALA A 710 -10.68 -2.10 -23.56
CA ALA A 710 -11.63 -1.55 -24.54
C ALA A 710 -12.37 -2.66 -25.32
N ILE A 711 -11.69 -3.75 -25.69
CA ILE A 711 -12.32 -4.89 -26.37
C ILE A 711 -13.34 -5.57 -25.44
N LEU A 712 -13.02 -5.76 -24.18
CA LEU A 712 -13.94 -6.34 -23.21
C LEU A 712 -15.18 -5.45 -23.00
N GLN A 713 -15.00 -4.13 -22.92
CA GLN A 713 -16.13 -3.17 -22.85
C GLN A 713 -16.99 -3.20 -24.13
N LEU A 714 -16.37 -3.29 -25.30
CA LEU A 714 -17.08 -3.42 -26.57
C LEU A 714 -18.02 -4.63 -26.56
N LEU A 715 -17.53 -5.78 -26.08
CA LEU A 715 -18.33 -7.00 -25.99
C LEU A 715 -19.45 -6.89 -24.95
N GLN A 716 -19.20 -6.27 -23.80
CA GLN A 716 -20.25 -5.97 -22.80
C GLN A 716 -21.34 -5.03 -23.36
N LYS A 717 -20.91 -4.00 -24.09
CA LYS A 717 -21.84 -3.05 -24.73
C LYS A 717 -22.71 -3.73 -25.78
N ARG A 718 -22.12 -4.56 -26.62
CA ARG A 718 -22.87 -5.34 -27.64
C ARG A 718 -23.86 -6.31 -27.00
N LYS A 719 -23.54 -6.89 -25.86
CA LYS A 719 -24.43 -7.76 -25.08
C LYS A 719 -25.51 -6.99 -24.30
N GLY A 720 -25.45 -5.66 -24.28
CA GLY A 720 -26.40 -4.82 -23.52
C GLY A 720 -26.17 -4.84 -22.00
N MET A 721 -24.96 -5.14 -21.56
CA MET A 721 -24.59 -5.13 -20.13
C MET A 721 -24.26 -3.71 -19.64
N ILE A 722 -23.80 -2.85 -20.53
CA ILE A 722 -23.47 -1.43 -20.30
C ILE A 722 -23.99 -0.57 -21.45
N GLU A 723 -24.18 0.73 -21.20
CA GLU A 723 -24.59 1.74 -22.20
C GLU A 723 -23.53 2.08 -23.26
#